data_3bb552e988b0e920205eecd7cf4446fb
#
_entry.id   3bb552e988b0e920205eecd7cf4446fb
#
_cell.length_a   1.000
_cell.length_b   1.000
_cell.length_c   1.000
_cell.angle_alpha   90.00
_cell.angle_beta   90.00
_cell.angle_gamma   90.00
#
_symmetry.space_group_name_H-M   'P 1'
#
loop_
_entity.id
_entity.type
_entity.pdbx_description
1 polymer ?
#
loop_
_entity_poly.entity_id
_entity_poly.type
_entity_poly.pdbx_seq_one_letter_code
_entity_poly.pdbx_strand_id
1 'polypeptide(L)'
;MGKLDIAKGQILYKKGAPVNDVAIILKGSFTLTDETGVRLSAGNGSILGAFHPSGSNYRYNFQAAEDSTLFVYDYTDEDDLENAIKATPTIAPVMVSASINLLNNLADTLSELYEAGGQLCRGTQANYNDYKNICARLMIMPQQFEGINVLVPPEKPDILNSWQVDLCRACLDKNDLLRKEFYPADIRFCVGTIMLAAQLAQNIQREIDKLQAFIQQLKDDTDEFNREYHSQKAKFDDAQRQEAMESGSGNLPQIKNALTTILAFAEIDRSLGDAFGRDIRAFMQAPDKAEKSTEMRRLRGDITNNFYTIYEAAFFKSLTAEDVPAEVKMFLLFGFVDEELAGEDNTAELYKYTILWEDDPQGRVLPACHWLKKIYNGEVPPSKDEFDNDWPDHLKEEVRQGNLTQEQADAMLEDRKAMTTFELHNMITGANKMTYGSIFSFIPAFYAQSVNRPLENCLVTTQRATEELNHIRDLDFGCFYRPAYASYPQLKINRFDYHEEILPYIILMPNYGSRGVMWQEIEGRKRTTPAHLVISILHSEDLFSTLIRMCAQFRWEMCKRIQGVHYSDITDPSLTSEYVNYLQFYKKNSSLSADMKEKVKSSLKRNNNSYGNVFASEYELFLKCESEGLPRLNKVSREILFKYCTFSQKYRDNLMINPQYKPLIERWHIGRDDRARTLELFSRKILTQTKELPEEVQLEAEYLNR
;
A
#
# COMPACT_ATOMS: atom_id res chain seq x y z
N MET A 1 25.47 -14.52 38.89
CA MET A 1 24.48 -15.17 38.00
C MET A 1 23.23 -15.52 38.79
N GLY A 2 22.02 -15.14 38.36
CA GLY A 2 20.79 -15.48 39.06
C GLY A 2 19.52 -15.08 38.36
N LYS A 3 18.43 -15.69 38.83
CA LYS A 3 17.07 -15.33 38.37
C LYS A 3 16.63 -14.05 39.08
N LEU A 4 16.07 -13.12 38.34
CA LEU A 4 15.60 -11.83 38.82
C LEU A 4 14.18 -11.59 38.28
N ASP A 5 13.24 -11.26 39.19
CA ASP A 5 11.89 -10.89 38.83
C ASP A 5 11.77 -9.36 38.96
N ILE A 6 11.21 -8.72 37.89
CA ILE A 6 11.08 -7.27 37.78
C ILE A 6 9.61 -6.93 37.49
N ALA A 7 9.04 -6.02 38.26
CA ALA A 7 7.68 -5.56 38.04
C ALA A 7 7.57 -4.59 36.88
N LYS A 8 6.41 -4.54 36.24
CA LYS A 8 6.07 -3.59 35.19
C LYS A 8 6.41 -2.15 35.61
N GLY A 9 7.08 -1.42 34.69
CA GLY A 9 7.50 -0.03 34.88
C GLY A 9 8.83 0.16 35.59
N GLN A 10 9.41 -0.88 36.21
CA GLN A 10 10.75 -0.80 36.81
C GLN A 10 11.84 -0.74 35.73
N ILE A 11 12.91 -0.01 36.05
CA ILE A 11 14.10 0.12 35.19
C ILE A 11 15.16 -0.86 35.69
N LEU A 12 15.56 -1.78 34.81
CA LEU A 12 16.67 -2.73 35.07
C LEU A 12 18.03 -2.02 34.98
N TYR A 13 18.30 -1.43 33.82
CA TYR A 13 19.52 -0.69 33.55
C TYR A 13 19.19 0.76 33.20
N LYS A 14 19.93 1.68 33.82
CA LYS A 14 19.81 3.12 33.55
C LYS A 14 20.84 3.54 32.51
N LYS A 15 20.44 4.41 31.60
CA LYS A 15 21.35 5.09 30.68
C LYS A 15 22.51 5.75 31.45
N GLY A 16 23.73 5.55 30.95
CA GLY A 16 24.97 6.08 31.56
C GLY A 16 25.54 5.24 32.70
N ALA A 17 24.85 4.21 33.18
CA ALA A 17 25.42 3.28 34.16
C ALA A 17 26.45 2.35 33.46
N PRO A 18 27.52 1.90 34.15
CA PRO A 18 28.50 0.99 33.58
C PRO A 18 27.88 -0.36 33.25
N VAL A 19 28.31 -0.96 32.16
CA VAL A 19 27.90 -2.30 31.73
C VAL A 19 28.70 -3.31 32.53
N ASN A 20 28.05 -3.93 33.52
CA ASN A 20 28.65 -4.95 34.39
C ASN A 20 27.96 -6.31 34.28
N ASP A 21 26.79 -6.36 33.70
CA ASP A 21 26.02 -7.59 33.51
C ASP A 21 25.13 -7.51 32.26
N VAL A 22 24.64 -8.69 31.85
CA VAL A 22 23.66 -8.85 30.78
C VAL A 22 22.51 -9.72 31.25
N ALA A 23 21.30 -9.46 30.78
CA ALA A 23 20.13 -10.22 31.23
C ALA A 23 19.37 -10.84 30.07
N ILE A 24 18.97 -12.10 30.21
CA ILE A 24 18.09 -12.78 29.25
C ILE A 24 16.66 -12.72 29.75
N ILE A 25 15.74 -12.33 28.91
CA ILE A 25 14.33 -12.32 29.22
C ILE A 25 13.77 -13.74 29.10
N LEU A 26 13.45 -14.35 30.22
CA LEU A 26 12.81 -15.67 30.27
C LEU A 26 11.30 -15.53 30.07
N LYS A 27 10.71 -14.46 30.61
CA LYS A 27 9.29 -14.14 30.49
C LYS A 27 9.13 -12.63 30.57
N GLY A 28 8.21 -12.07 29.77
CA GLY A 28 7.92 -10.64 29.77
C GLY A 28 8.54 -9.90 28.61
N SER A 29 8.54 -8.56 28.71
CA SER A 29 9.06 -7.68 27.68
C SER A 29 9.62 -6.38 28.27
N PHE A 30 10.54 -5.77 27.53
CA PHE A 30 11.21 -4.53 27.89
C PHE A 30 11.11 -3.50 26.77
N THR A 31 11.02 -2.25 27.16
CA THR A 31 11.16 -1.10 26.26
C THR A 31 12.50 -0.42 26.57
N LEU A 32 13.30 -0.21 25.53
CA LEU A 32 14.57 0.49 25.59
C LEU A 32 14.33 1.90 25.06
N THR A 33 14.60 2.91 25.88
CA THR A 33 14.38 4.33 25.54
C THR A 33 15.63 5.14 25.78
N ASP A 34 15.87 6.10 24.91
CA ASP A 34 16.87 7.15 25.12
C ASP A 34 16.23 8.52 25.23
N GLU A 35 17.03 9.59 25.33
CA GLU A 35 16.55 10.98 25.41
C GLU A 35 15.97 11.49 24.08
N THR A 36 16.31 10.83 22.97
CA THR A 36 15.87 11.21 21.62
C THR A 36 14.51 10.62 21.27
N GLY A 37 13.95 9.79 22.16
CA GLY A 37 12.64 9.16 21.97
C GLY A 37 12.68 7.87 21.16
N VAL A 38 13.85 7.36 20.79
CA VAL A 38 13.97 6.01 20.17
C VAL A 38 13.44 4.96 21.13
N ARG A 39 12.52 4.14 20.66
CA ARG A 39 11.93 3.04 21.43
C ARG A 39 12.22 1.72 20.73
N LEU A 40 13.05 0.90 21.35
CA LEU A 40 13.28 -0.48 20.94
C LEU A 40 12.51 -1.40 21.88
N SER A 41 11.93 -2.48 21.38
CA SER A 41 11.26 -3.49 22.18
C SER A 41 12.05 -4.78 22.20
N ALA A 42 12.17 -5.39 23.38
CA ALA A 42 12.80 -6.68 23.58
C ALA A 42 11.82 -7.62 24.29
N GLY A 43 11.53 -8.78 23.70
CA GLY A 43 10.63 -9.80 24.25
C GLY A 43 11.36 -11.05 24.72
N ASN A 44 10.60 -12.11 25.02
CA ASN A 44 11.12 -13.39 25.46
C ASN A 44 12.27 -13.90 24.57
N GLY A 45 13.36 -14.35 25.19
CA GLY A 45 14.57 -14.83 24.51
C GLY A 45 15.51 -13.71 24.06
N SER A 46 15.15 -12.42 24.23
CA SER A 46 16.06 -11.31 23.99
C SER A 46 17.07 -11.15 25.11
N ILE A 47 18.25 -10.62 24.77
CA ILE A 47 19.29 -10.28 25.75
C ILE A 47 19.34 -8.77 25.90
N LEU A 48 19.26 -8.32 27.13
CA LEU A 48 19.43 -6.92 27.50
C LEU A 48 20.88 -6.68 27.85
N GLY A 49 21.50 -5.65 27.27
CA GLY A 49 22.85 -5.20 27.58
C GLY A 49 23.96 -5.78 26.71
N ALA A 50 23.82 -6.95 26.10
CA ALA A 50 24.89 -7.66 25.39
C ALA A 50 25.44 -6.93 24.14
N PHE A 51 24.76 -5.93 23.62
CA PHE A 51 25.25 -5.10 22.51
C PHE A 51 26.07 -3.88 22.95
N HIS A 52 26.27 -3.71 24.26
CA HIS A 52 27.21 -2.75 24.78
C HIS A 52 28.54 -3.48 25.05
N PRO A 53 29.68 -2.98 24.58
CA PRO A 53 30.95 -3.58 24.95
C PRO A 53 31.16 -3.55 26.46
N SER A 54 31.85 -4.55 26.95
CA SER A 54 32.33 -4.54 28.32
C SER A 54 33.16 -3.26 28.57
N GLY A 55 33.00 -2.67 29.75
CA GLY A 55 33.65 -1.42 30.10
C GLY A 55 33.07 -0.15 29.48
N SER A 56 31.97 -0.25 28.71
CA SER A 56 31.16 0.89 28.25
C SER A 56 30.00 1.18 29.21
N ASN A 57 29.20 2.19 28.89
CA ASN A 57 27.99 2.52 29.63
C ASN A 57 26.74 2.13 28.85
N TYR A 58 25.68 1.74 29.58
CA TYR A 58 24.39 1.50 28.94
C TYR A 58 23.87 2.77 28.27
N ARG A 59 23.42 2.61 27.05
CA ARG A 59 22.97 3.72 26.23
C ARG A 59 21.50 4.04 26.43
N TYR A 60 20.72 3.04 26.82
CA TYR A 60 19.27 3.12 26.99
C TYR A 60 18.87 2.95 28.45
N ASN A 61 17.68 3.45 28.77
CA ASN A 61 16.94 2.99 29.93
C ASN A 61 16.20 1.73 29.54
N PHE A 62 16.40 0.63 30.26
CA PHE A 62 15.73 -0.65 30.03
C PHE A 62 14.58 -0.77 31.02
N GLN A 63 13.37 -0.46 30.57
CA GLN A 63 12.16 -0.46 31.41
C GLN A 63 11.29 -1.68 31.11
N ALA A 64 10.85 -2.39 32.14
CA ALA A 64 9.94 -3.51 32.00
C ALA A 64 8.55 -3.00 31.51
N ALA A 65 8.10 -3.51 30.35
CA ALA A 65 6.79 -3.18 29.77
C ALA A 65 5.66 -3.98 30.43
N GLU A 66 6.00 -5.12 31.02
CA GLU A 66 5.13 -6.02 31.80
C GLU A 66 5.94 -6.72 32.90
N ASP A 67 5.28 -7.41 33.83
CA ASP A 67 5.97 -8.19 34.85
C ASP A 67 6.86 -9.26 34.20
N SER A 68 8.15 -9.16 34.46
CA SER A 68 9.16 -9.88 33.70
C SER A 68 10.07 -10.71 34.63
N THR A 69 10.49 -11.87 34.13
CA THR A 69 11.48 -12.74 34.77
C THR A 69 12.71 -12.82 33.89
N LEU A 70 13.86 -12.54 34.47
CA LEU A 70 15.16 -12.48 33.79
C LEU A 70 16.12 -13.52 34.38
N PHE A 71 17.15 -13.85 33.62
CA PHE A 71 18.35 -14.48 34.09
C PHE A 71 19.55 -13.58 33.82
N VAL A 72 20.26 -13.18 34.88
CA VAL A 72 21.35 -12.18 34.82
C VAL A 72 22.68 -12.89 34.86
N TYR A 73 23.60 -12.49 33.98
CA TYR A 73 24.98 -12.95 33.88
C TYR A 73 25.93 -11.77 34.09
N ASP A 74 27.03 -12.04 34.80
CA ASP A 74 28.13 -11.09 34.91
C ASP A 74 28.77 -10.89 33.54
N TYR A 75 29.10 -9.66 33.18
CA TYR A 75 29.68 -9.28 31.88
C TYR A 75 30.64 -8.10 32.07
N THR A 76 31.84 -8.43 32.55
CA THR A 76 32.90 -7.46 32.74
C THR A 76 33.95 -7.49 31.63
N ASP A 77 34.11 -8.66 30.99
CA ASP A 77 35.00 -8.87 29.86
C ASP A 77 34.49 -9.98 28.91
N GLU A 78 35.25 -10.26 27.86
CA GLU A 78 34.91 -11.31 26.85
C GLU A 78 35.00 -12.72 27.46
N ASP A 79 35.86 -12.92 28.45
CA ASP A 79 36.04 -14.24 29.12
C ASP A 79 34.80 -14.61 29.94
N ASP A 80 34.09 -13.63 30.51
CA ASP A 80 32.81 -13.82 31.19
C ASP A 80 31.75 -14.40 30.27
N LEU A 81 31.66 -13.87 29.04
CA LEU A 81 30.74 -14.35 28.02
C LEU A 81 31.10 -15.79 27.59
N GLU A 82 32.39 -16.07 27.40
CA GLU A 82 32.89 -17.38 27.06
C GLU A 82 32.58 -18.40 28.22
N ASN A 83 32.78 -17.97 29.45
CA ASN A 83 32.51 -18.80 30.64
C ASN A 83 31.01 -19.04 30.84
N ALA A 84 30.13 -18.04 30.57
CA ALA A 84 28.68 -18.20 30.60
C ALA A 84 28.21 -19.23 29.55
N ILE A 85 28.75 -19.18 28.34
CA ILE A 85 28.43 -20.14 27.29
C ILE A 85 28.97 -21.53 27.62
N LYS A 86 30.19 -21.65 28.19
CA LYS A 86 30.77 -22.94 28.65
C LYS A 86 29.90 -23.59 29.74
N ALA A 87 29.42 -22.78 30.69
CA ALA A 87 28.58 -23.26 31.79
C ALA A 87 27.19 -23.68 31.30
N THR A 88 26.65 -23.05 30.28
CA THR A 88 25.31 -23.35 29.75
C THR A 88 25.30 -23.25 28.23
N PRO A 89 25.80 -24.28 27.50
CA PRO A 89 25.93 -24.24 26.05
C PRO A 89 24.63 -23.93 25.28
N THR A 90 23.49 -24.32 25.82
CA THR A 90 22.16 -24.07 25.22
C THR A 90 21.77 -22.61 25.16
N ILE A 91 22.53 -21.74 25.86
CA ILE A 91 22.28 -20.30 25.86
C ILE A 91 22.91 -19.59 24.65
N ALA A 92 23.95 -20.13 24.04
CA ALA A 92 24.68 -19.50 22.94
C ALA A 92 23.80 -19.18 21.71
N PRO A 93 22.94 -20.11 21.22
CA PRO A 93 22.03 -19.82 20.13
C PRO A 93 21.06 -18.67 20.47
N VAL A 94 20.60 -18.60 21.72
CA VAL A 94 19.70 -17.55 22.20
C VAL A 94 20.42 -16.19 22.20
N MET A 95 21.66 -16.16 22.73
CA MET A 95 22.48 -14.95 22.76
C MET A 95 22.78 -14.43 21.35
N VAL A 96 23.24 -15.30 20.45
CA VAL A 96 23.54 -14.94 19.07
C VAL A 96 22.27 -14.41 18.35
N SER A 97 21.15 -15.13 18.46
CA SER A 97 19.88 -14.73 17.85
C SER A 97 19.39 -13.38 18.38
N ALA A 98 19.49 -13.15 19.70
CA ALA A 98 19.07 -11.90 20.32
C ALA A 98 19.94 -10.72 19.87
N SER A 99 21.26 -10.90 19.80
CA SER A 99 22.18 -9.86 19.33
C SER A 99 21.92 -9.48 17.87
N ILE A 100 21.62 -10.47 17.02
CA ILE A 100 21.30 -10.23 15.60
C ILE A 100 19.93 -9.59 15.44
N ASN A 101 18.92 -10.00 16.20
CA ASN A 101 17.60 -9.37 16.16
C ASN A 101 17.67 -7.90 16.57
N LEU A 102 18.47 -7.58 17.58
CA LEU A 102 18.66 -6.21 17.99
C LEU A 102 19.39 -5.39 16.91
N LEU A 103 20.43 -5.97 16.30
CA LEU A 103 21.14 -5.34 15.18
C LEU A 103 20.19 -5.04 14.01
N ASN A 104 19.31 -5.98 13.67
CA ASN A 104 18.29 -5.77 12.64
C ASN A 104 17.32 -4.66 13.03
N ASN A 105 16.84 -4.61 14.27
CA ASN A 105 15.96 -3.54 14.73
C ASN A 105 16.62 -2.15 14.66
N LEU A 106 17.91 -2.06 14.99
CA LEU A 106 18.68 -0.82 14.85
C LEU A 106 18.87 -0.44 13.38
N ALA A 107 19.16 -1.39 12.51
CA ALA A 107 19.28 -1.15 11.07
C ALA A 107 17.94 -0.70 10.45
N ASP A 108 16.82 -1.25 10.90
CA ASP A 108 15.49 -0.84 10.49
C ASP A 108 15.20 0.60 10.95
N THR A 109 15.52 0.93 12.21
CA THR A 109 15.38 2.29 12.75
C THR A 109 16.23 3.29 11.98
N LEU A 110 17.46 2.93 11.63
CA LEU A 110 18.33 3.78 10.81
C LEU A 110 17.74 4.02 9.43
N SER A 111 17.23 2.98 8.80
CA SER A 111 16.57 3.09 7.48
C SER A 111 15.34 4.00 7.52
N GLU A 112 14.49 3.85 8.53
CA GLU A 112 13.30 4.69 8.72
C GLU A 112 13.68 6.16 8.94
N LEU A 113 14.69 6.44 9.76
CA LEU A 113 15.18 7.80 9.99
C LEU A 113 15.82 8.40 8.74
N TYR A 114 16.52 7.58 7.96
CA TYR A 114 17.12 8.00 6.69
C TYR A 114 16.04 8.41 5.68
N GLU A 115 14.98 7.60 5.55
CA GLU A 115 13.84 7.92 4.70
C GLU A 115 13.13 9.19 5.18
N ALA A 116 12.90 9.32 6.49
CA ALA A 116 12.27 10.51 7.08
C ALA A 116 13.11 11.77 6.84
N GLY A 117 14.43 11.70 7.02
CA GLY A 117 15.34 12.81 6.72
C GLY A 117 15.35 13.19 5.25
N GLY A 118 15.37 12.20 4.37
CA GLY A 118 15.31 12.42 2.93
C GLY A 118 13.97 13.01 2.46
N GLN A 119 12.86 12.56 3.03
CA GLN A 119 11.53 13.11 2.75
C GLN A 119 11.41 14.56 3.24
N LEU A 120 11.91 14.84 4.45
CA LEU A 120 11.92 16.19 5.01
C LEU A 120 12.72 17.16 4.12
N CYS A 121 13.91 16.74 3.65
CA CYS A 121 14.71 17.55 2.72
C CYS A 121 13.97 17.83 1.42
N ARG A 122 13.43 16.80 0.78
CA ARG A 122 12.67 16.95 -0.49
C ARG A 122 11.41 17.81 -0.30
N GLY A 123 10.68 17.60 0.79
CA GLY A 123 9.50 18.39 1.13
C GLY A 123 9.84 19.87 1.34
N THR A 124 10.89 20.14 2.10
CA THR A 124 11.37 21.53 2.32
C THR A 124 11.80 22.21 1.00
N GLN A 125 12.52 21.49 0.14
CA GLN A 125 12.91 22.00 -1.19
C GLN A 125 11.70 22.28 -2.10
N ALA A 126 10.71 21.37 -2.10
CA ALA A 126 9.48 21.55 -2.84
C ALA A 126 8.69 22.77 -2.35
N ASN A 127 8.51 22.89 -1.04
CA ASN A 127 7.87 24.05 -0.43
C ASN A 127 8.63 25.37 -0.71
N TYR A 128 9.96 25.34 -0.74
CA TYR A 128 10.75 26.52 -1.08
C TYR A 128 10.61 26.93 -2.55
N ASN A 129 10.49 25.97 -3.47
CA ASN A 129 10.21 26.26 -4.85
C ASN A 129 8.79 26.81 -5.03
N ASP A 130 7.80 26.25 -4.31
CA ASP A 130 6.42 26.77 -4.32
C ASP A 130 6.36 28.19 -3.71
N TYR A 131 7.06 28.44 -2.60
CA TYR A 131 7.22 29.76 -2.01
C TYR A 131 7.74 30.79 -3.01
N LYS A 132 8.81 30.45 -3.76
CA LYS A 132 9.33 31.35 -4.81
C LYS A 132 8.29 31.64 -5.90
N ASN A 133 7.53 30.62 -6.32
CA ASN A 133 6.47 30.79 -7.29
C ASN A 133 5.33 31.66 -6.76
N ILE A 134 4.92 31.48 -5.51
CA ILE A 134 3.91 32.31 -4.83
C ILE A 134 4.39 33.76 -4.75
N CYS A 135 5.62 34.00 -4.30
CA CYS A 135 6.18 35.34 -4.23
C CYS A 135 6.22 36.01 -5.62
N ALA A 136 6.62 35.27 -6.66
CA ALA A 136 6.63 35.80 -8.05
C ALA A 136 5.23 36.19 -8.51
N ARG A 137 4.20 35.39 -8.20
CA ARG A 137 2.80 35.71 -8.54
C ARG A 137 2.22 36.89 -7.74
N LEU A 138 2.64 37.02 -6.49
CA LEU A 138 2.28 38.17 -5.64
C LEU A 138 3.12 39.42 -5.94
N MET A 139 4.09 39.36 -6.88
CA MET A 139 5.07 40.41 -7.19
C MET A 139 5.89 40.86 -5.95
N ILE A 140 6.19 39.93 -5.05
CA ILE A 140 6.98 40.14 -3.85
C ILE A 140 8.36 39.51 -4.03
N MET A 141 9.43 40.18 -3.58
CA MET A 141 10.77 39.55 -3.57
C MET A 141 10.82 38.45 -2.52
N PRO A 142 11.18 37.21 -2.88
CA PRO A 142 11.29 36.12 -1.92
C PRO A 142 12.44 36.37 -0.93
N GLN A 143 12.20 36.13 0.35
CA GLN A 143 13.23 36.12 1.37
C GLN A 143 14.20 34.95 1.07
N GLN A 144 15.49 35.18 1.25
CA GLN A 144 16.49 34.15 1.03
C GLN A 144 16.75 33.39 2.35
N PHE A 145 16.65 32.06 2.27
CA PHE A 145 16.95 31.14 3.35
C PHE A 145 18.17 30.31 2.93
N GLU A 146 19.37 30.75 3.34
CA GLU A 146 20.65 30.20 2.87
C GLU A 146 20.77 28.69 3.11
N GLY A 147 20.29 28.18 4.25
CA GLY A 147 20.33 26.76 4.60
C GLY A 147 19.46 25.88 3.68
N ILE A 148 18.39 26.42 3.11
CA ILE A 148 17.45 25.63 2.29
C ILE A 148 17.94 25.49 0.83
N ASN A 149 18.64 26.49 0.32
CA ASN A 149 19.17 26.44 -1.05
C ASN A 149 20.25 25.36 -1.28
N VAL A 150 20.95 24.96 -0.23
CA VAL A 150 22.05 23.98 -0.24
C VAL A 150 21.69 22.67 0.46
N LEU A 151 20.38 22.43 0.69
CA LEU A 151 19.93 21.26 1.40
C LEU A 151 20.24 19.99 0.57
N VAL A 152 21.08 19.13 1.12
CA VAL A 152 21.43 17.85 0.51
C VAL A 152 20.81 16.74 1.34
N PRO A 153 20.02 15.83 0.75
CA PRO A 153 19.53 14.66 1.46
C PRO A 153 20.69 13.88 2.07
N PRO A 154 20.53 13.31 3.26
CA PRO A 154 21.56 12.51 3.89
C PRO A 154 21.90 11.30 3.00
N GLU A 155 23.18 11.04 2.82
CA GLU A 155 23.64 9.87 2.06
C GLU A 155 23.54 8.60 2.91
N LYS A 156 23.10 7.51 2.27
CA LYS A 156 22.96 6.22 2.94
C LYS A 156 24.33 5.71 3.41
N PRO A 157 24.53 5.46 4.71
CA PRO A 157 25.83 5.09 5.22
C PRO A 157 26.24 3.67 4.78
N ASP A 158 27.50 3.48 4.42
CA ASP A 158 28.11 2.19 4.03
C ASP A 158 28.04 1.10 5.12
N ILE A 159 27.72 1.50 6.33
CA ILE A 159 27.61 0.63 7.52
C ILE A 159 26.54 -0.47 7.37
N LEU A 160 25.56 -0.27 6.48
CA LEU A 160 24.52 -1.26 6.16
C LEU A 160 24.98 -2.26 5.09
N ASN A 161 26.28 -2.47 4.94
CA ASN A 161 26.81 -3.41 3.95
C ASN A 161 26.23 -4.81 4.13
N SER A 162 25.64 -5.31 3.06
CA SER A 162 24.87 -6.56 3.03
C SER A 162 25.66 -7.78 3.51
N TRP A 163 26.98 -7.82 3.29
CA TRP A 163 27.80 -8.97 3.68
C TRP A 163 27.93 -9.17 5.21
N GLN A 164 27.92 -8.08 5.99
CA GLN A 164 27.97 -8.17 7.45
C GLN A 164 26.64 -8.68 8.01
N VAL A 165 25.53 -8.28 7.42
CA VAL A 165 24.20 -8.78 7.72
C VAL A 165 24.08 -10.24 7.30
N ASP A 166 24.66 -10.62 6.15
CA ASP A 166 24.65 -11.99 5.64
C ASP A 166 25.54 -12.92 6.46
N LEU A 167 26.67 -12.44 6.99
CA LEU A 167 27.48 -13.19 7.95
C LEU A 167 26.70 -13.47 9.22
N CYS A 168 26.00 -12.48 9.75
CA CYS A 168 25.13 -12.65 10.91
C CYS A 168 23.98 -13.62 10.64
N ARG A 169 23.39 -13.63 9.44
CA ARG A 169 22.36 -14.61 9.03
C ARG A 169 22.93 -16.01 8.86
N ALA A 170 24.10 -16.15 8.26
CA ALA A 170 24.77 -17.45 8.14
C ALA A 170 25.06 -18.07 9.51
N CYS A 171 25.33 -17.24 10.52
CA CYS A 171 25.46 -17.68 11.91
C CYS A 171 24.14 -18.17 12.50
N LEU A 172 23.00 -17.53 12.16
CA LEU A 172 21.67 -17.97 12.59
C LEU A 172 21.26 -19.29 11.92
N ASP A 173 21.57 -19.49 10.65
CA ASP A 173 21.25 -20.71 9.91
C ASP A 173 22.04 -21.92 10.45
N LYS A 174 23.22 -21.72 11.02
CA LYS A 174 24.01 -22.76 11.69
C LYS A 174 23.50 -23.12 13.09
N ASN A 175 22.59 -22.36 13.67
CA ASN A 175 22.07 -22.62 15.03
C ASN A 175 21.39 -23.98 15.20
N ASP A 176 20.83 -24.57 14.12
CA ASP A 176 20.26 -25.93 14.18
C ASP A 176 21.34 -27.01 14.28
N LEU A 177 22.57 -26.73 13.83
CA LEU A 177 23.73 -27.64 13.98
C LEU A 177 24.38 -27.53 15.36
N LEU A 178 24.37 -26.36 15.99
CA LEU A 178 24.95 -26.08 17.31
C LEU A 178 24.19 -26.74 18.48
N ARG A 179 22.98 -27.24 18.24
CA ARG A 179 22.14 -27.88 19.28
C ARG A 179 22.58 -29.28 19.69
N LYS A 180 23.46 -29.94 18.94
CA LYS A 180 23.76 -31.37 19.15
C LYS A 180 25.10 -31.65 19.81
N GLU A 181 26.14 -30.90 19.53
CA GLU A 181 27.46 -31.05 20.19
C GLU A 181 28.22 -29.70 20.13
N PHE A 182 28.62 -29.20 21.31
CA PHE A 182 29.32 -27.91 21.44
C PHE A 182 30.82 -28.13 21.55
N TYR A 183 31.59 -27.71 20.57
CA TYR A 183 33.05 -27.76 20.61
C TYR A 183 33.62 -26.39 21.02
N PRO A 184 34.87 -26.33 21.59
CA PRO A 184 35.52 -25.07 21.97
C PRO A 184 35.63 -24.03 20.82
N ALA A 185 35.75 -24.53 19.59
CA ALA A 185 35.75 -23.65 18.41
C ALA A 185 34.39 -22.96 18.17
N ASP A 186 33.27 -23.64 18.50
CA ASP A 186 31.93 -23.10 18.34
C ASP A 186 31.63 -22.01 19.38
N ILE A 187 32.19 -22.16 20.59
CA ILE A 187 32.09 -21.16 21.65
C ILE A 187 32.77 -19.86 21.23
N ARG A 188 33.99 -19.93 20.72
CA ARG A 188 34.73 -18.75 20.20
C ARG A 188 33.99 -18.09 19.02
N PHE A 189 33.41 -18.89 18.16
CA PHE A 189 32.61 -18.40 17.06
C PHE A 189 31.37 -17.66 17.56
N CYS A 190 30.65 -18.19 18.54
CA CYS A 190 29.50 -17.51 19.14
C CYS A 190 29.88 -16.20 19.82
N VAL A 191 30.93 -16.20 20.63
CA VAL A 191 31.47 -14.98 21.27
C VAL A 191 31.87 -13.97 20.25
N GLY A 192 32.66 -14.36 19.23
CA GLY A 192 33.06 -13.48 18.15
C GLY A 192 31.89 -12.87 17.38
N THR A 193 30.82 -13.64 17.17
CA THR A 193 29.60 -13.15 16.51
C THR A 193 28.85 -12.14 17.38
N ILE A 194 28.71 -12.39 18.69
CA ILE A 194 28.07 -11.46 19.62
C ILE A 194 28.86 -10.15 19.69
N MET A 195 30.19 -10.24 19.77
CA MET A 195 31.08 -9.06 19.80
C MET A 195 31.02 -8.27 18.51
N LEU A 196 31.01 -8.94 17.36
CA LEU A 196 30.84 -8.28 16.05
C LEU A 196 29.46 -7.60 15.96
N ALA A 197 28.41 -8.26 16.39
CA ALA A 197 27.07 -7.67 16.42
C ALA A 197 27.02 -6.44 17.35
N ALA A 198 27.66 -6.49 18.51
CA ALA A 198 27.76 -5.35 19.42
C ALA A 198 28.53 -4.17 18.79
N GLN A 199 29.61 -4.44 18.08
CA GLN A 199 30.41 -3.43 17.38
C GLN A 199 29.64 -2.77 16.23
N LEU A 200 28.92 -3.58 15.45
CA LEU A 200 28.04 -3.09 14.38
C LEU A 200 26.87 -2.27 14.95
N ALA A 201 26.25 -2.74 16.02
CA ALA A 201 25.19 -2.00 16.70
C ALA A 201 25.64 -0.62 17.19
N GLN A 202 26.85 -0.51 17.72
CA GLN A 202 27.42 0.80 18.08
C GLN A 202 27.61 1.72 16.88
N ASN A 203 28.11 1.18 15.78
CA ASN A 203 28.32 1.96 14.57
C ASN A 203 26.98 2.46 14.00
N ILE A 204 25.99 1.59 13.90
CA ILE A 204 24.63 1.96 13.46
C ILE A 204 24.04 3.00 14.40
N GLN A 205 24.22 2.84 15.70
CA GLN A 205 23.71 3.79 16.68
C GLN A 205 24.36 5.19 16.54
N ARG A 206 25.65 5.27 16.25
CA ARG A 206 26.30 6.58 15.98
C ARG A 206 25.71 7.25 14.75
N GLU A 207 25.37 6.48 13.73
CA GLU A 207 24.71 7.03 12.53
C GLU A 207 23.26 7.45 12.82
N ILE A 208 22.53 6.69 13.64
CA ILE A 208 21.21 7.10 14.14
C ILE A 208 21.29 8.45 14.85
N ASP A 209 22.26 8.64 15.75
CA ASP A 209 22.44 9.90 16.48
C ASP A 209 22.73 11.09 15.55
N LYS A 210 23.64 10.88 14.58
CA LYS A 210 23.96 11.91 13.59
C LYS A 210 22.72 12.29 12.78
N LEU A 211 21.95 11.29 12.37
CA LEU A 211 20.76 11.49 11.55
C LEU A 211 19.65 12.19 12.34
N GLN A 212 19.45 11.82 13.61
CA GLN A 212 18.50 12.49 14.49
C GLN A 212 18.91 13.95 14.74
N ALA A 213 20.20 14.20 15.00
CA ALA A 213 20.72 15.56 15.14
C ALA A 213 20.51 16.37 13.86
N PHE A 214 20.76 15.76 12.70
CA PHE A 214 20.51 16.37 11.40
C PHE A 214 19.02 16.71 11.20
N ILE A 215 18.12 15.77 11.48
CA ILE A 215 16.67 15.99 11.34
C ILE A 215 16.19 17.10 12.29
N GLN A 216 16.71 17.12 13.53
CA GLN A 216 16.36 18.18 14.49
C GLN A 216 16.88 19.54 14.03
N GLN A 217 18.16 19.62 13.63
CA GLN A 217 18.74 20.83 13.08
C GLN A 217 17.96 21.34 11.87
N LEU A 218 17.59 20.43 10.95
CA LEU A 218 16.81 20.80 9.78
C LEU A 218 15.44 21.37 10.16
N LYS A 219 14.75 20.79 11.16
CA LYS A 219 13.51 21.34 11.67
C LYS A 219 13.69 22.74 12.24
N ASP A 220 14.71 22.91 13.06
CA ASP A 220 15.02 24.20 13.68
C ASP A 220 15.38 25.26 12.62
N ASP A 221 16.17 24.90 11.62
CA ASP A 221 16.58 25.80 10.53
C ASP A 221 15.41 26.15 9.57
N THR A 222 14.41 25.28 9.47
CA THR A 222 13.24 25.49 8.60
C THR A 222 12.04 26.14 9.28
N ASP A 223 12.05 26.32 10.60
CA ASP A 223 10.92 26.87 11.35
C ASP A 223 10.57 28.31 10.94
N GLU A 224 11.57 29.16 10.67
CA GLU A 224 11.34 30.52 10.19
C GLU A 224 10.79 30.51 8.76
N PHE A 225 11.38 29.69 7.90
CA PHE A 225 10.91 29.50 6.52
C PHE A 225 9.47 29.01 6.47
N ASN A 226 9.12 27.98 7.26
CA ASN A 226 7.78 27.45 7.30
C ASN A 226 6.73 28.49 7.70
N ARG A 227 7.04 29.33 8.71
CA ARG A 227 6.18 30.45 9.09
C ARG A 227 5.99 31.46 7.96
N GLU A 228 7.07 31.83 7.27
CA GLU A 228 7.01 32.76 6.15
C GLU A 228 6.27 32.14 4.94
N TYR A 229 6.55 30.89 4.60
CA TYR A 229 5.85 30.16 3.54
C TYR A 229 4.34 30.13 3.77
N HIS A 230 3.91 29.73 4.96
CA HIS A 230 2.47 29.69 5.30
C HIS A 230 1.84 31.09 5.27
N SER A 231 2.58 32.12 5.72
CA SER A 231 2.10 33.50 5.65
C SER A 231 1.88 33.98 4.22
N GLN A 232 2.82 33.71 3.32
CA GLN A 232 2.69 34.13 1.91
C GLN A 232 1.68 33.27 1.14
N LYS A 233 1.58 31.99 1.46
CA LYS A 233 0.57 31.09 0.89
C LYS A 233 -0.84 31.57 1.26
N ALA A 234 -1.06 31.93 2.51
CA ALA A 234 -2.36 32.51 2.94
C ALA A 234 -2.72 33.80 2.18
N LYS A 235 -1.74 34.70 2.00
CA LYS A 235 -1.95 35.93 1.21
C LYS A 235 -2.23 35.65 -0.26
N PHE A 236 -1.57 34.65 -0.82
CA PHE A 236 -1.78 34.24 -2.21
C PHE A 236 -3.18 33.63 -2.39
N ASP A 237 -3.59 32.76 -1.48
CA ASP A 237 -4.91 32.15 -1.48
C ASP A 237 -6.00 33.22 -1.31
N ASP A 238 -5.78 34.21 -0.45
CA ASP A 238 -6.69 35.36 -0.29
C ASP A 238 -6.74 36.25 -1.55
N ALA A 239 -5.59 36.49 -2.21
CA ALA A 239 -5.54 37.25 -3.46
C ALA A 239 -6.26 36.50 -4.58
N GLN A 240 -6.08 35.18 -4.68
CA GLN A 240 -6.83 34.36 -5.64
C GLN A 240 -8.34 34.36 -5.36
N ARG A 241 -8.75 34.34 -4.10
CA ARG A 241 -10.16 34.48 -3.70
C ARG A 241 -10.72 35.83 -4.14
N GLN A 242 -9.96 36.93 -3.96
CA GLN A 242 -10.37 38.28 -4.38
C GLN A 242 -10.43 38.39 -5.91
N GLU A 243 -9.46 37.84 -6.63
CA GLU A 243 -9.44 37.85 -8.12
C GLU A 243 -10.60 37.02 -8.70
N ALA A 244 -10.94 35.89 -8.08
CA ALA A 244 -12.13 35.10 -8.41
C ALA A 244 -13.44 35.86 -8.12
N MET A 245 -13.48 36.69 -7.05
CA MET A 245 -14.61 37.54 -6.73
C MET A 245 -14.75 38.74 -7.69
N GLU A 246 -13.62 39.31 -8.11
CA GLU A 246 -13.60 40.48 -9.02
C GLU A 246 -13.86 40.10 -10.50
N SER A 247 -13.51 38.87 -10.90
CA SER A 247 -13.73 38.35 -12.26
C SER A 247 -15.17 37.95 -12.58
N GLY A 248 -16.13 38.25 -11.65
CA GLY A 248 -17.57 38.06 -11.91
C GLY A 248 -18.06 36.61 -11.82
N SER A 249 -17.23 35.63 -11.49
CA SER A 249 -17.65 34.33 -11.02
C SER A 249 -18.05 34.46 -9.54
N GLY A 250 -19.12 35.19 -9.35
CA GLY A 250 -19.58 35.69 -8.07
C GLY A 250 -19.80 34.62 -7.05
N ASN A 251 -19.65 35.00 -5.79
CA ASN A 251 -20.03 34.34 -4.57
C ASN A 251 -19.61 32.86 -4.55
N LEU A 252 -18.62 32.52 -3.75
CA LEU A 252 -18.59 31.16 -3.20
C LEU A 252 -20.04 30.81 -2.85
N PRO A 253 -20.66 29.86 -3.58
CA PRO A 253 -22.05 29.53 -3.28
C PRO A 253 -22.11 29.25 -1.78
N GLN A 254 -23.16 29.74 -1.12
CA GLN A 254 -23.35 29.41 0.29
C GLN A 254 -23.67 27.92 0.33
N ILE A 255 -22.64 27.09 0.42
CA ILE A 255 -22.71 25.61 0.45
C ILE A 255 -23.51 25.12 1.66
N LYS A 256 -23.86 26.05 2.59
CA LYS A 256 -24.82 25.84 3.70
C LYS A 256 -26.17 25.25 3.26
N ASN A 257 -26.54 25.40 2.01
CA ASN A 257 -27.78 24.88 1.44
C ASN A 257 -27.54 23.92 0.26
N ALA A 258 -26.37 23.27 0.22
CA ALA A 258 -25.99 22.35 -0.87
C ALA A 258 -27.10 21.33 -1.20
N LEU A 259 -27.69 20.72 -0.18
CA LEU A 259 -28.76 19.74 -0.36
C LEU A 259 -29.99 20.37 -1.06
N THR A 260 -30.38 21.59 -0.71
CA THR A 260 -31.51 22.28 -1.34
C THR A 260 -31.24 22.55 -2.83
N THR A 261 -30.02 22.98 -3.19
CA THR A 261 -29.61 23.18 -4.59
C THR A 261 -29.59 21.86 -5.37
N ILE A 262 -29.04 20.80 -4.78
CA ILE A 262 -28.98 19.47 -5.40
C ILE A 262 -30.40 18.94 -5.66
N LEU A 263 -31.28 19.01 -4.69
CA LEU A 263 -32.67 18.51 -4.83
C LEU A 263 -33.48 19.32 -5.86
N ALA A 264 -33.33 20.65 -5.84
CA ALA A 264 -33.96 21.51 -6.84
C ALA A 264 -33.46 21.21 -8.24
N PHE A 265 -32.15 21.05 -8.43
CA PHE A 265 -31.56 20.67 -9.70
C PHE A 265 -32.01 19.29 -10.17
N ALA A 266 -32.03 18.31 -9.29
CA ALA A 266 -32.42 16.92 -9.58
C ALA A 266 -33.94 16.72 -9.70
N GLU A 267 -34.76 17.76 -9.45
CA GLU A 267 -36.22 17.73 -9.45
C GLU A 267 -36.80 16.67 -8.49
N ILE A 268 -36.15 16.49 -7.34
CA ILE A 268 -36.54 15.51 -6.31
C ILE A 268 -37.40 16.16 -5.24
N ASP A 269 -38.35 15.36 -4.72
CA ASP A 269 -39.21 15.78 -3.60
C ASP A 269 -38.38 16.15 -2.37
N ARG A 270 -38.73 17.29 -1.78
CA ARG A 270 -38.05 17.84 -0.61
C ARG A 270 -38.06 16.89 0.59
N SER A 271 -39.09 16.06 0.72
CA SER A 271 -39.22 15.09 1.83
C SER A 271 -38.11 14.05 1.83
N LEU A 272 -37.62 13.64 0.67
CA LEU A 272 -36.48 12.71 0.54
C LEU A 272 -35.18 13.39 1.03
N GLY A 273 -35.00 14.65 0.67
CA GLY A 273 -33.85 15.43 1.15
C GLY A 273 -33.86 15.67 2.65
N ASP A 274 -35.04 16.00 3.20
CA ASP A 274 -35.20 16.17 4.64
C ASP A 274 -34.94 14.86 5.41
N ALA A 275 -35.32 13.71 4.85
CA ALA A 275 -34.99 12.40 5.40
C ALA A 275 -33.48 12.14 5.34
N PHE A 276 -32.85 12.35 4.18
CA PHE A 276 -31.42 12.18 4.01
C PHE A 276 -30.60 13.06 4.95
N GLY A 277 -30.89 14.37 5.03
CA GLY A 277 -30.20 15.30 5.91
C GLY A 277 -30.39 14.99 7.39
N ARG A 278 -31.58 14.53 7.80
CA ARG A 278 -31.84 14.07 9.16
C ARG A 278 -31.07 12.80 9.52
N ASP A 279 -31.05 11.82 8.62
CA ASP A 279 -30.42 10.53 8.84
C ASP A 279 -28.89 10.67 8.91
N ILE A 280 -28.28 11.53 8.09
CA ILE A 280 -26.86 11.87 8.17
C ILE A 280 -26.55 12.50 9.54
N ARG A 281 -27.31 13.49 9.98
CA ARG A 281 -27.08 14.15 11.28
C ARG A 281 -27.25 13.16 12.44
N ALA A 282 -28.28 12.31 12.39
CA ALA A 282 -28.47 11.27 13.40
C ALA A 282 -27.31 10.27 13.44
N PHE A 283 -26.80 9.89 12.28
CA PHE A 283 -25.65 9.00 12.17
C PHE A 283 -24.38 9.64 12.78
N MET A 284 -24.13 10.91 12.51
CA MET A 284 -22.96 11.62 13.01
C MET A 284 -23.00 11.92 14.53
N GLN A 285 -24.17 12.05 15.10
CA GLN A 285 -24.35 12.28 16.54
C GLN A 285 -24.33 10.97 17.34
N ALA A 286 -24.32 9.82 16.69
CA ALA A 286 -24.32 8.54 17.37
C ALA A 286 -22.97 8.29 18.08
N PRO A 287 -22.99 7.81 19.33
CA PRO A 287 -21.77 7.48 20.04
C PRO A 287 -21.05 6.28 19.42
N ASP A 288 -19.72 6.29 19.40
CA ASP A 288 -18.85 5.25 18.84
C ASP A 288 -19.20 3.80 19.25
N LYS A 289 -19.77 3.65 20.46
CA LYS A 289 -20.19 2.33 20.97
C LYS A 289 -21.44 1.77 20.28
N ALA A 290 -22.20 2.61 19.56
CA ALA A 290 -23.40 2.19 18.83
C ALA A 290 -23.08 1.61 17.42
N GLU A 291 -21.83 1.61 17.00
CA GLU A 291 -21.37 1.23 15.64
C GLU A 291 -21.91 -0.10 15.13
N LYS A 292 -22.15 -1.07 16.01
CA LYS A 292 -22.66 -2.41 15.65
C LYS A 292 -24.16 -2.58 15.91
N SER A 293 -24.87 -1.54 16.32
CA SER A 293 -26.30 -1.61 16.61
C SER A 293 -27.13 -1.85 15.34
N THR A 294 -28.31 -2.44 15.50
CA THR A 294 -29.27 -2.63 14.40
C THR A 294 -29.74 -1.29 13.84
N GLU A 295 -29.86 -0.28 14.69
CA GLU A 295 -30.26 1.07 14.32
C GLU A 295 -29.24 1.75 13.41
N MET A 296 -27.94 1.65 13.73
CA MET A 296 -26.87 2.19 12.89
C MET A 296 -26.78 1.50 11.52
N ARG A 297 -27.06 0.20 11.48
CA ARG A 297 -27.12 -0.51 10.20
C ARG A 297 -28.30 -0.04 9.35
N ARG A 298 -29.45 0.22 9.99
CA ARG A 298 -30.63 0.75 9.31
C ARG A 298 -30.34 2.17 8.79
N LEU A 299 -29.86 3.07 9.65
CA LEU A 299 -29.52 4.45 9.27
C LEU A 299 -28.56 4.47 8.07
N ARG A 300 -27.51 3.63 8.09
CA ARG A 300 -26.60 3.52 6.98
C ARG A 300 -27.29 3.08 5.69
N GLY A 301 -28.17 2.08 5.78
CA GLY A 301 -28.97 1.62 4.65
C GLY A 301 -29.84 2.73 4.08
N ASP A 302 -30.56 3.45 4.96
CA ASP A 302 -31.44 4.55 4.59
C ASP A 302 -30.66 5.71 3.94
N ILE A 303 -29.49 6.10 4.51
CA ILE A 303 -28.59 7.09 3.93
C ILE A 303 -28.10 6.66 2.56
N THR A 304 -27.65 5.41 2.40
CA THR A 304 -27.14 4.90 1.12
C THR A 304 -28.22 4.88 0.04
N ASN A 305 -29.43 4.43 0.37
CA ASN A 305 -30.55 4.37 -0.56
C ASN A 305 -31.02 5.77 -0.97
N ASN A 306 -31.13 6.70 -0.01
CA ASN A 306 -31.52 8.08 -0.29
C ASN A 306 -30.44 8.78 -1.14
N PHE A 307 -29.15 8.57 -0.82
CA PHE A 307 -28.04 9.07 -1.62
C PHE A 307 -28.09 8.55 -3.05
N TYR A 308 -28.30 7.25 -3.22
CA TYR A 308 -28.42 6.62 -4.53
C TYR A 308 -29.49 7.29 -5.40
N THR A 309 -30.71 7.45 -4.83
CA THR A 309 -31.83 8.08 -5.53
C THR A 309 -31.53 9.51 -5.96
N ILE A 310 -30.92 10.31 -5.06
CA ILE A 310 -30.54 11.69 -5.35
C ILE A 310 -29.42 11.74 -6.39
N TYR A 311 -28.43 10.86 -6.25
CA TYR A 311 -27.26 10.81 -7.13
C TYR A 311 -27.65 10.43 -8.56
N GLU A 312 -28.51 9.42 -8.73
CA GLU A 312 -29.01 8.99 -10.03
C GLU A 312 -29.74 10.11 -10.75
N ALA A 313 -30.68 10.76 -10.06
CA ALA A 313 -31.44 11.86 -10.63
C ALA A 313 -30.56 13.05 -10.99
N ALA A 314 -29.64 13.46 -10.10
CA ALA A 314 -28.72 14.54 -10.35
C ALA A 314 -27.76 14.20 -11.51
N PHE A 315 -27.28 12.98 -11.60
CA PHE A 315 -26.41 12.53 -12.67
C PHE A 315 -27.12 12.61 -14.05
N PHE A 316 -28.31 12.00 -14.21
CA PHE A 316 -29.00 12.06 -15.48
C PHE A 316 -29.40 13.48 -15.88
N LYS A 317 -29.79 14.32 -14.93
CA LYS A 317 -30.08 15.74 -15.20
C LYS A 317 -28.82 16.49 -15.65
N SER A 318 -27.65 16.19 -15.06
CA SER A 318 -26.39 16.83 -15.42
C SER A 318 -25.95 16.54 -16.85
N LEU A 319 -26.36 15.43 -17.45
CA LEU A 319 -26.03 15.07 -18.83
C LEU A 319 -26.75 15.98 -19.90
N THR A 320 -27.85 16.59 -19.50
CA THR A 320 -28.71 17.39 -20.43
C THR A 320 -28.77 18.88 -20.06
N ALA A 321 -28.28 19.26 -18.89
CA ALA A 321 -28.30 20.63 -18.43
C ALA A 321 -27.22 21.48 -19.14
N GLU A 322 -27.57 22.70 -19.52
CA GLU A 322 -26.62 23.66 -20.09
C GLU A 322 -25.62 24.16 -19.04
N ASP A 323 -26.07 24.30 -17.80
CA ASP A 323 -25.23 24.69 -16.65
C ASP A 323 -25.53 23.81 -15.46
N VAL A 324 -24.47 23.29 -14.84
CA VAL A 324 -24.56 22.41 -13.66
C VAL A 324 -24.02 23.20 -12.45
N PRO A 325 -24.84 23.42 -11.41
CA PRO A 325 -24.40 24.10 -10.21
C PRO A 325 -23.16 23.44 -9.58
N ALA A 326 -22.30 24.26 -8.97
CA ALA A 326 -21.06 23.77 -8.36
C ALA A 326 -21.33 22.73 -7.25
N GLU A 327 -22.40 22.94 -6.47
CA GLU A 327 -22.83 21.98 -5.43
C GLU A 327 -23.20 20.61 -5.99
N VAL A 328 -23.80 20.60 -7.18
CA VAL A 328 -24.14 19.35 -7.90
C VAL A 328 -22.87 18.67 -8.43
N LYS A 329 -21.94 19.45 -9.02
CA LYS A 329 -20.62 18.91 -9.43
C LYS A 329 -19.86 18.32 -8.26
N MET A 330 -19.81 19.04 -7.12
CA MET A 330 -19.19 18.54 -5.89
C MET A 330 -19.85 17.24 -5.39
N PHE A 331 -21.18 17.20 -5.43
CA PHE A 331 -21.94 16.02 -5.02
C PHE A 331 -21.64 14.81 -5.90
N LEU A 332 -21.58 15.00 -7.22
CA LEU A 332 -21.28 13.91 -8.16
C LEU A 332 -19.82 13.41 -8.05
N LEU A 333 -18.88 14.30 -7.72
CA LEU A 333 -17.46 13.96 -7.58
C LEU A 333 -17.12 13.39 -6.22
N PHE A 334 -17.55 14.05 -5.13
CA PHE A 334 -17.06 13.79 -3.78
C PHE A 334 -18.11 13.18 -2.83
N GLY A 335 -19.36 13.04 -3.27
CA GLY A 335 -20.48 12.72 -2.41
C GLY A 335 -21.07 13.97 -1.77
N PHE A 336 -21.89 13.80 -0.74
CA PHE A 336 -22.54 14.94 -0.08
C PHE A 336 -21.52 15.75 0.74
N VAL A 337 -21.33 16.98 0.35
CA VAL A 337 -20.48 17.97 1.02
C VAL A 337 -21.35 19.12 1.49
N ASP A 338 -21.31 19.39 2.79
CA ASP A 338 -22.05 20.47 3.44
C ASP A 338 -21.08 21.21 4.38
N GLU A 339 -21.17 22.53 4.43
CA GLU A 339 -20.25 23.37 5.21
C GLU A 339 -20.34 23.09 6.71
N GLU A 340 -21.54 22.73 7.24
CA GLU A 340 -21.71 22.37 8.65
C GLU A 340 -20.99 21.06 9.00
N LEU A 341 -20.90 20.13 8.04
CA LEU A 341 -20.30 18.83 8.22
C LEU A 341 -18.81 18.83 7.90
N ALA A 342 -18.46 19.43 6.78
CA ALA A 342 -17.10 19.42 6.22
C ALA A 342 -16.19 20.49 6.84
N GLY A 343 -16.77 21.56 7.36
CA GLY A 343 -16.06 22.78 7.74
C GLY A 343 -15.78 23.70 6.55
N GLU A 344 -15.66 24.98 6.83
CA GLU A 344 -15.52 26.04 5.80
C GLU A 344 -14.26 25.81 4.93
N ASP A 345 -13.11 25.54 5.55
CA ASP A 345 -11.83 25.36 4.85
C ASP A 345 -11.85 24.15 3.90
N ASN A 346 -12.32 23.00 4.36
CA ASN A 346 -12.40 21.79 3.55
C ASN A 346 -13.38 21.95 2.39
N THR A 347 -14.49 22.63 2.63
CA THR A 347 -15.51 22.89 1.62
C THR A 347 -14.96 23.81 0.53
N ALA A 348 -14.25 24.89 0.91
CA ALA A 348 -13.59 25.78 -0.03
C ALA A 348 -12.52 25.06 -0.87
N GLU A 349 -11.77 24.15 -0.25
CA GLU A 349 -10.77 23.36 -0.95
C GLU A 349 -11.39 22.38 -1.95
N LEU A 350 -12.42 21.63 -1.55
CA LEU A 350 -13.16 20.74 -2.46
C LEU A 350 -13.83 21.51 -3.61
N TYR A 351 -14.34 22.71 -3.33
CA TYR A 351 -14.88 23.59 -4.38
C TYR A 351 -13.82 23.97 -5.40
N LYS A 352 -12.61 24.33 -4.95
CA LYS A 352 -11.47 24.61 -5.84
C LYS A 352 -11.13 23.40 -6.72
N TYR A 353 -11.07 22.21 -6.15
CA TYR A 353 -10.85 20.99 -6.94
C TYR A 353 -12.00 20.72 -7.93
N THR A 354 -13.24 21.02 -7.56
CA THR A 354 -14.40 20.89 -8.45
C THR A 354 -14.28 21.76 -9.69
N ILE A 355 -13.81 23.01 -9.54
CA ILE A 355 -13.58 23.93 -10.67
C ILE A 355 -12.42 23.45 -11.56
N LEU A 356 -11.36 22.91 -10.96
CA LEU A 356 -10.17 22.44 -11.67
C LEU A 356 -10.34 21.05 -12.29
N TRP A 357 -11.45 20.38 -12.01
CA TRP A 357 -11.66 19.02 -12.50
C TRP A 357 -12.04 19.05 -13.98
N GLU A 358 -11.35 18.22 -14.76
CA GLU A 358 -11.66 18.06 -16.19
C GLU A 358 -13.05 17.45 -16.38
N ASP A 359 -13.89 18.03 -17.23
CA ASP A 359 -15.24 17.54 -17.52
C ASP A 359 -15.23 16.20 -18.28
N ASP A 360 -14.15 15.87 -18.97
CA ASP A 360 -13.96 14.62 -19.70
C ASP A 360 -12.52 14.10 -19.54
N PRO A 361 -12.18 13.53 -18.39
CA PRO A 361 -10.83 13.04 -18.12
C PRO A 361 -10.49 11.89 -19.06
N GLN A 362 -9.36 12.05 -19.76
CA GLN A 362 -8.81 10.98 -20.59
C GLN A 362 -8.07 9.95 -19.72
N GLY A 363 -8.13 8.69 -20.12
CA GLY A 363 -7.38 7.65 -19.45
C GLY A 363 -8.24 6.62 -18.73
N ARG A 364 -7.64 5.94 -17.75
CA ARG A 364 -8.26 4.79 -17.06
C ARG A 364 -8.58 5.05 -15.59
N VAL A 365 -8.24 6.20 -15.06
CA VAL A 365 -8.60 6.65 -13.71
C VAL A 365 -9.73 7.65 -13.83
N LEU A 366 -10.91 7.29 -13.36
CA LEU A 366 -12.14 8.05 -13.60
C LEU A 366 -12.93 8.21 -12.30
N PRO A 367 -13.44 9.42 -11.98
CA PRO A 367 -14.51 9.55 -11.01
C PRO A 367 -15.74 8.74 -11.42
N ALA A 368 -16.53 8.33 -10.44
CA ALA A 368 -17.73 7.54 -10.65
C ALA A 368 -18.68 8.15 -11.69
N CYS A 369 -18.93 9.46 -11.63
CA CYS A 369 -19.79 10.14 -12.60
C CYS A 369 -19.23 10.09 -14.04
N HIS A 370 -17.91 10.19 -14.23
CA HIS A 370 -17.31 10.07 -15.57
C HIS A 370 -17.30 8.62 -16.08
N TRP A 371 -17.14 7.66 -15.19
CA TRP A 371 -17.33 6.26 -15.54
C TRP A 371 -18.77 5.98 -16.04
N LEU A 372 -19.77 6.45 -15.29
CA LEU A 372 -21.17 6.34 -15.68
C LEU A 372 -21.47 7.04 -17.01
N LYS A 373 -20.83 8.21 -17.28
CA LYS A 373 -20.94 8.91 -18.55
C LYS A 373 -20.43 8.07 -19.72
N LYS A 374 -19.33 7.31 -19.53
CA LYS A 374 -18.83 6.37 -20.57
C LYS A 374 -19.81 5.23 -20.85
N ILE A 375 -20.48 4.69 -19.84
CA ILE A 375 -21.53 3.70 -20.00
C ILE A 375 -22.71 4.32 -20.78
N TYR A 376 -23.18 5.50 -20.35
CA TYR A 376 -24.29 6.19 -20.99
C TYR A 376 -24.03 6.51 -22.46
N ASN A 377 -22.81 6.92 -22.79
CA ASN A 377 -22.39 7.16 -24.17
C ASN A 377 -22.19 5.87 -24.98
N GLY A 378 -22.14 4.72 -24.34
CA GLY A 378 -21.89 3.42 -24.98
C GLY A 378 -20.43 3.18 -25.35
N GLU A 379 -19.51 3.91 -24.72
CA GLU A 379 -18.06 3.72 -24.92
C GLU A 379 -17.56 2.43 -24.26
N VAL A 380 -18.20 2.04 -23.16
CA VAL A 380 -17.88 0.82 -22.41
C VAL A 380 -19.19 0.11 -22.01
N PRO A 381 -19.21 -1.22 -21.95
CA PRO A 381 -20.38 -1.96 -21.46
C PRO A 381 -20.50 -1.81 -19.94
N PRO A 382 -21.72 -1.97 -19.37
CA PRO A 382 -21.90 -2.06 -17.92
C PRO A 382 -21.10 -3.21 -17.31
N SER A 383 -20.73 -3.06 -16.06
CA SER A 383 -20.10 -4.09 -15.26
C SER A 383 -21.08 -5.23 -14.96
N LYS A 384 -20.54 -6.39 -14.59
CA LYS A 384 -21.39 -7.50 -14.12
C LYS A 384 -21.94 -7.23 -12.73
N ASP A 385 -23.10 -7.81 -12.45
CA ASP A 385 -23.69 -7.80 -11.11
C ASP A 385 -22.96 -8.71 -10.11
N GLU A 386 -23.42 -8.76 -8.88
CA GLU A 386 -22.84 -9.60 -7.82
C GLU A 386 -22.94 -11.11 -8.07
N PHE A 387 -23.80 -11.52 -9.01
CA PHE A 387 -24.02 -12.91 -9.44
C PHE A 387 -23.24 -13.29 -10.70
N ASP A 388 -22.34 -12.41 -11.18
CA ASP A 388 -21.52 -12.58 -12.39
C ASP A 388 -22.35 -12.53 -13.70
N ASN A 389 -23.57 -11.93 -13.66
CA ASN A 389 -24.36 -11.69 -14.85
C ASN A 389 -23.96 -10.38 -15.52
N ASP A 390 -23.73 -10.42 -16.83
CA ASP A 390 -23.67 -9.21 -17.64
C ASP A 390 -25.10 -8.64 -17.88
N TRP A 391 -25.19 -7.45 -18.49
CA TRP A 391 -26.48 -6.78 -18.70
C TRP A 391 -27.51 -7.64 -19.41
N PRO A 392 -27.22 -8.33 -20.53
CA PRO A 392 -28.16 -9.24 -21.17
C PRO A 392 -28.58 -10.42 -20.30
N ASP A 393 -27.66 -10.99 -19.51
CA ASP A 393 -27.95 -12.13 -18.65
C ASP A 393 -28.74 -11.70 -17.41
N HIS A 394 -28.49 -10.50 -16.90
CA HIS A 394 -29.30 -9.89 -15.85
C HIS A 394 -30.79 -9.73 -16.30
N LEU A 395 -31.00 -9.17 -17.50
CA LEU A 395 -32.37 -9.05 -18.03
C LEU A 395 -33.09 -10.39 -18.21
N LYS A 396 -32.38 -11.42 -18.67
CA LYS A 396 -32.95 -12.79 -18.75
C LYS A 396 -33.33 -13.33 -17.37
N GLU A 397 -32.52 -13.05 -16.35
CA GLU A 397 -32.79 -13.45 -14.99
C GLU A 397 -34.04 -12.74 -14.43
N GLU A 398 -34.18 -11.43 -14.69
CA GLU A 398 -35.33 -10.63 -14.31
C GLU A 398 -36.64 -11.16 -14.97
N VAL A 399 -36.56 -11.59 -16.24
CA VAL A 399 -37.68 -12.25 -16.94
C VAL A 399 -37.97 -13.60 -16.29
N ARG A 400 -36.94 -14.37 -15.94
CA ARG A 400 -37.11 -15.68 -15.29
C ARG A 400 -37.79 -15.57 -13.91
N GLN A 401 -37.48 -14.50 -13.19
CA GLN A 401 -38.07 -14.20 -11.88
C GLN A 401 -39.46 -13.59 -11.97
N GLY A 402 -39.89 -13.21 -13.17
CA GLY A 402 -41.22 -12.61 -13.41
C GLY A 402 -41.27 -11.11 -13.10
N ASN A 403 -40.14 -10.46 -12.91
CA ASN A 403 -40.04 -9.03 -12.67
C ASN A 403 -40.23 -8.22 -13.96
N LEU A 404 -39.83 -8.79 -15.10
CA LEU A 404 -39.97 -8.20 -16.43
C LEU A 404 -40.66 -9.17 -17.39
N THR A 405 -41.37 -8.62 -18.38
CA THR A 405 -41.82 -9.39 -19.55
C THR A 405 -40.67 -9.48 -20.57
N GLN A 406 -40.73 -10.45 -21.48
CA GLN A 406 -39.73 -10.57 -22.55
C GLN A 406 -39.66 -9.29 -23.42
N GLU A 407 -40.84 -8.71 -23.75
CA GLU A 407 -40.92 -7.48 -24.52
C GLU A 407 -40.26 -6.28 -23.81
N GLN A 408 -40.39 -6.18 -22.48
CA GLN A 408 -39.73 -5.16 -21.67
C GLN A 408 -38.22 -5.37 -21.64
N ALA A 409 -37.75 -6.60 -21.45
CA ALA A 409 -36.35 -6.94 -21.46
C ALA A 409 -35.69 -6.63 -22.82
N ASP A 410 -36.36 -6.97 -23.92
CA ASP A 410 -35.88 -6.69 -25.28
C ASP A 410 -35.79 -5.14 -25.54
N ALA A 411 -36.76 -4.37 -25.04
CA ALA A 411 -36.74 -2.91 -25.12
C ALA A 411 -35.61 -2.27 -24.28
N MET A 412 -35.30 -2.88 -23.13
CA MET A 412 -34.22 -2.38 -22.24
C MET A 412 -32.83 -2.76 -22.69
N LEU A 413 -32.66 -3.71 -23.60
CA LEU A 413 -31.36 -4.26 -23.98
C LEU A 413 -30.39 -3.16 -24.49
N GLU A 414 -30.91 -2.20 -25.24
CA GLU A 414 -30.15 -1.06 -25.81
C GLU A 414 -30.44 0.27 -25.08
N ASP A 415 -31.25 0.25 -24.03
CA ASP A 415 -31.57 1.47 -23.28
C ASP A 415 -30.37 1.92 -22.43
N ARG A 416 -29.74 3.01 -22.87
CA ARG A 416 -28.57 3.60 -22.24
C ARG A 416 -28.81 4.04 -20.79
N LYS A 417 -30.03 4.52 -20.52
CA LYS A 417 -30.42 4.94 -19.17
C LYS A 417 -30.52 3.72 -18.26
N ALA A 418 -31.20 2.67 -18.70
CA ALA A 418 -31.32 1.42 -17.95
C ALA A 418 -29.97 0.77 -17.68
N MET A 419 -29.07 0.71 -18.67
CA MET A 419 -27.69 0.23 -18.51
C MET A 419 -26.92 1.03 -17.47
N THR A 420 -27.05 2.35 -17.47
CA THR A 420 -26.35 3.23 -16.54
C THR A 420 -26.92 3.11 -15.13
N THR A 421 -28.23 2.97 -14.98
CA THR A 421 -28.89 2.68 -13.69
C THR A 421 -28.40 1.35 -13.11
N PHE A 422 -28.31 0.32 -13.95
CA PHE A 422 -27.76 -0.98 -13.54
C PHE A 422 -26.31 -0.88 -13.06
N GLU A 423 -25.46 -0.16 -13.80
CA GLU A 423 -24.08 0.08 -13.43
C GLU A 423 -23.96 0.83 -12.10
N LEU A 424 -24.73 1.90 -11.93
CA LEU A 424 -24.72 2.69 -10.70
C LEU A 424 -25.17 1.86 -9.49
N HIS A 425 -26.18 1.00 -9.66
CA HIS A 425 -26.61 0.06 -8.62
C HIS A 425 -25.48 -0.90 -8.24
N ASN A 426 -24.81 -1.49 -9.23
CA ASN A 426 -23.68 -2.39 -9.02
C ASN A 426 -22.49 -1.68 -8.34
N MET A 427 -22.19 -0.44 -8.72
CA MET A 427 -21.14 0.36 -8.09
C MET A 427 -21.42 0.57 -6.60
N ILE A 428 -22.64 0.97 -6.23
CA ILE A 428 -23.00 1.23 -4.83
C ILE A 428 -23.03 -0.07 -4.02
N THR A 429 -23.54 -1.16 -4.58
CA THR A 429 -23.48 -2.48 -3.96
C THR A 429 -22.04 -2.95 -3.78
N GLY A 430 -21.20 -2.77 -4.80
CA GLY A 430 -19.77 -3.07 -4.76
C GLY A 430 -19.01 -2.22 -3.75
N ALA A 431 -19.36 -0.94 -3.62
CA ALA A 431 -18.78 -0.05 -2.64
C ALA A 431 -18.96 -0.52 -1.19
N ASN A 432 -20.01 -1.25 -0.88
CA ASN A 432 -20.17 -1.90 0.42
C ASN A 432 -19.05 -2.89 0.75
N LYS A 433 -18.37 -3.46 -0.24
CA LYS A 433 -17.21 -4.35 -0.05
C LYS A 433 -15.97 -3.58 0.41
N MET A 434 -15.86 -2.28 0.11
CA MET A 434 -14.73 -1.44 0.53
C MET A 434 -14.75 -1.14 2.04
N THR A 435 -15.88 -1.30 2.67
CA THR A 435 -16.11 -0.93 4.07
C THR A 435 -16.05 -2.11 5.03
N TYR A 436 -15.49 -3.21 4.60
CA TYR A 436 -15.51 -4.47 5.33
C TYR A 436 -15.10 -4.29 6.81
N GLY A 437 -16.11 -4.36 7.70
CA GLY A 437 -15.94 -4.33 9.15
C GLY A 437 -16.05 -2.97 9.82
N SER A 438 -16.22 -1.85 9.09
CA SER A 438 -16.45 -0.53 9.68
C SER A 438 -17.73 0.11 9.12
N ILE A 439 -18.63 0.53 10.00
CA ILE A 439 -19.86 1.24 9.62
C ILE A 439 -19.55 2.66 9.13
N PHE A 440 -18.46 3.26 9.63
CA PHE A 440 -18.10 4.64 9.32
C PHE A 440 -17.41 4.84 7.96
N SER A 441 -16.88 3.79 7.35
CA SER A 441 -16.10 3.91 6.11
C SER A 441 -16.94 3.98 4.83
N PHE A 442 -18.25 3.89 4.90
CA PHE A 442 -19.13 4.01 3.74
C PHE A 442 -20.31 4.94 4.01
N ILE A 443 -20.04 6.21 4.15
CA ILE A 443 -21.07 7.24 4.05
C ILE A 443 -20.67 8.12 2.87
N PRO A 444 -21.51 8.28 1.88
CA PRO A 444 -21.25 9.17 0.74
C PRO A 444 -21.44 10.63 1.14
N ALA A 445 -20.91 11.00 2.28
CA ALA A 445 -20.91 12.34 2.84
C ALA A 445 -19.54 12.63 3.43
N PHE A 446 -19.02 13.81 3.13
CA PHE A 446 -17.76 14.28 3.71
C PHE A 446 -18.04 15.03 5.01
N TYR A 447 -17.30 14.68 6.08
CA TYR A 447 -17.34 15.40 7.34
C TYR A 447 -15.93 15.51 7.96
N ALA A 448 -15.64 16.68 8.53
CA ALA A 448 -14.30 17.03 9.01
C ALA A 448 -13.73 16.05 10.05
N GLN A 449 -14.58 15.49 10.91
CA GLN A 449 -14.16 14.58 11.98
C GLN A 449 -13.66 13.22 11.47
N SER A 450 -14.02 12.82 10.24
CA SER A 450 -13.52 11.57 9.63
C SER A 450 -12.12 11.72 9.03
N VAL A 451 -11.66 12.95 8.84
CA VAL A 451 -10.40 13.25 8.16
C VAL A 451 -9.30 13.52 9.17
N ASN A 452 -8.46 12.54 9.40
CA ASN A 452 -7.32 12.64 10.35
C ASN A 452 -6.06 13.28 9.72
N ARG A 453 -6.13 13.72 8.46
CA ARG A 453 -5.02 14.28 7.68
C ARG A 453 -5.51 15.49 6.90
N PRO A 454 -4.62 16.41 6.49
CA PRO A 454 -4.99 17.46 5.55
C PRO A 454 -5.66 16.90 4.30
N LEU A 455 -6.66 17.59 3.78
CA LEU A 455 -7.48 17.11 2.66
C LEU A 455 -6.63 16.75 1.43
N GLU A 456 -5.61 17.54 1.13
CA GLU A 456 -4.64 17.29 0.05
C GLU A 456 -3.97 15.90 0.12
N ASN A 457 -3.81 15.36 1.34
CA ASN A 457 -3.24 14.03 1.55
C ASN A 457 -4.27 12.91 1.43
N CYS A 458 -5.55 13.23 1.54
CA CYS A 458 -6.66 12.29 1.42
C CYS A 458 -7.25 12.26 0.02
N LEU A 459 -7.24 13.38 -0.69
CA LEU A 459 -7.83 13.50 -2.02
C LEU A 459 -7.02 12.70 -3.05
N VAL A 460 -7.71 11.80 -3.73
CA VAL A 460 -7.16 11.02 -4.85
C VAL A 460 -7.56 11.69 -6.15
N THR A 461 -6.65 12.42 -6.76
CA THR A 461 -6.84 12.98 -8.10
C THR A 461 -6.55 11.90 -9.15
N THR A 462 -7.11 12.09 -10.36
CA THR A 462 -6.82 11.22 -11.52
C THR A 462 -5.33 11.16 -11.82
N GLN A 463 -4.65 12.32 -11.75
CA GLN A 463 -3.21 12.42 -11.96
C GLN A 463 -2.43 11.60 -10.92
N ARG A 464 -2.67 11.83 -9.62
CA ARG A 464 -1.98 11.13 -8.53
C ARG A 464 -2.17 9.61 -8.62
N ALA A 465 -3.39 9.14 -8.85
CA ALA A 465 -3.64 7.71 -9.00
C ALA A 465 -2.97 7.12 -10.25
N THR A 466 -2.91 7.88 -11.35
CA THR A 466 -2.22 7.46 -12.57
C THR A 466 -0.69 7.39 -12.36
N GLU A 467 -0.11 8.36 -11.67
CA GLU A 467 1.32 8.36 -11.33
C GLU A 467 1.70 7.14 -10.47
N GLU A 468 0.92 6.87 -9.41
CA GLU A 468 1.14 5.70 -8.55
C GLU A 468 0.94 4.36 -9.29
N LEU A 469 -0.05 4.29 -10.17
CA LEU A 469 -0.25 3.10 -11.00
C LEU A 469 0.93 2.88 -11.97
N ASN A 470 1.42 3.93 -12.59
CA ASN A 470 2.59 3.85 -13.45
C ASN A 470 3.85 3.47 -12.65
N HIS A 471 3.98 3.96 -11.42
CA HIS A 471 5.08 3.54 -10.54
C HIS A 471 5.00 2.03 -10.23
N ILE A 472 3.81 1.49 -9.98
CA ILE A 472 3.63 0.03 -9.81
C ILE A 472 4.02 -0.73 -11.08
N ARG A 473 3.65 -0.21 -12.27
CA ARG A 473 4.04 -0.81 -13.56
C ARG A 473 5.55 -0.73 -13.82
N ASP A 474 6.21 0.30 -13.32
CA ASP A 474 7.67 0.41 -13.40
C ASP A 474 8.37 -0.57 -12.47
N LEU A 475 7.78 -0.89 -11.32
CA LEU A 475 8.28 -1.91 -10.40
C LEU A 475 8.04 -3.31 -10.95
N ASP A 476 6.79 -3.70 -11.14
CA ASP A 476 6.38 -4.98 -11.72
C ASP A 476 5.81 -4.77 -13.13
N PHE A 477 6.67 -4.80 -14.14
CA PHE A 477 6.24 -4.59 -15.53
C PHE A 477 5.21 -5.62 -16.00
N GLY A 478 5.22 -6.82 -15.44
CA GLY A 478 4.29 -7.89 -15.77
C GLY A 478 2.95 -7.84 -15.05
N CYS A 479 2.70 -6.81 -14.19
CA CYS A 479 1.53 -6.75 -13.32
C CYS A 479 0.19 -6.92 -14.07
N PHE A 480 0.06 -6.32 -15.23
CA PHE A 480 -1.17 -6.32 -16.04
C PHE A 480 -1.07 -7.17 -17.30
N TYR A 481 0.00 -7.95 -17.45
CA TYR A 481 0.14 -8.87 -18.57
C TYR A 481 -0.50 -10.22 -18.27
N ARG A 482 -1.34 -10.69 -19.19
CA ARG A 482 -1.87 -12.04 -19.16
C ARG A 482 -1.26 -12.90 -20.26
N PRO A 483 -1.03 -14.20 -20.04
CA PRO A 483 -0.73 -15.13 -21.10
C PRO A 483 -1.97 -15.37 -21.98
N ALA A 484 -1.78 -15.24 -23.28
CA ALA A 484 -2.75 -15.55 -24.30
C ALA A 484 -2.11 -16.53 -25.31
N TYR A 485 -2.89 -17.06 -26.23
CA TYR A 485 -2.34 -17.94 -27.28
C TYR A 485 -3.00 -17.67 -28.63
N ALA A 486 -2.20 -17.75 -29.65
CA ALA A 486 -2.60 -17.74 -31.06
C ALA A 486 -2.31 -19.08 -31.73
N SER A 487 -2.95 -19.36 -32.87
CA SER A 487 -2.73 -20.55 -33.68
C SER A 487 -2.46 -20.17 -35.13
N TYR A 488 -1.43 -20.77 -35.71
CA TYR A 488 -1.04 -20.55 -37.10
C TYR A 488 -0.98 -21.89 -37.85
N PRO A 489 -2.16 -22.46 -38.25
CA PRO A 489 -2.23 -23.78 -38.88
C PRO A 489 -1.44 -23.88 -40.16
N GLN A 490 -1.35 -22.81 -40.98
CA GLN A 490 -0.57 -22.72 -42.21
C GLN A 490 0.94 -22.93 -41.97
N LEU A 491 1.43 -22.62 -40.77
CA LEU A 491 2.80 -22.79 -40.33
C LEU A 491 3.02 -24.09 -39.55
N LYS A 492 1.98 -24.91 -39.39
CA LYS A 492 1.93 -26.11 -38.54
C LYS A 492 2.24 -25.80 -37.07
N ILE A 493 1.78 -24.64 -36.59
CA ILE A 493 1.90 -24.20 -35.20
C ILE A 493 0.51 -24.18 -34.62
N ASN A 494 0.22 -25.15 -33.74
CA ASN A 494 -1.07 -25.30 -33.12
C ASN A 494 -1.27 -24.30 -31.95
N ARG A 495 -0.16 -23.87 -31.34
CA ARG A 495 -0.19 -22.95 -30.20
C ARG A 495 1.08 -22.10 -30.17
N PHE A 496 0.89 -20.79 -30.09
CA PHE A 496 1.89 -19.79 -29.84
C PHE A 496 1.46 -19.00 -28.62
N ASP A 497 2.21 -19.08 -27.53
CA ASP A 497 1.90 -18.36 -26.29
C ASP A 497 2.56 -16.98 -26.34
N TYR A 498 1.79 -15.94 -26.02
CA TYR A 498 2.22 -14.55 -25.95
C TYR A 498 1.60 -13.83 -24.76
N HIS A 499 2.11 -12.64 -24.45
CA HIS A 499 1.61 -11.81 -23.36
C HIS A 499 0.91 -10.56 -23.89
N GLU A 500 -0.29 -10.33 -23.38
CA GLU A 500 -1.12 -9.17 -23.71
C GLU A 500 -1.34 -8.31 -22.46
N GLU A 501 -1.12 -7.00 -22.56
CA GLU A 501 -1.35 -6.07 -21.46
C GLU A 501 -2.83 -5.72 -21.35
N ILE A 502 -3.44 -5.94 -20.18
CA ILE A 502 -4.83 -5.59 -19.88
C ILE A 502 -4.84 -4.64 -18.68
N LEU A 503 -4.85 -3.34 -18.99
CA LEU A 503 -4.89 -2.32 -17.96
C LEU A 503 -6.29 -2.22 -17.34
N PRO A 504 -6.42 -2.26 -15.99
CA PRO A 504 -7.69 -2.06 -15.32
C PRO A 504 -8.17 -0.62 -15.43
N TYR A 505 -9.47 -0.41 -15.26
CA TYR A 505 -10.01 0.88 -14.89
C TYR A 505 -9.92 1.09 -13.38
N ILE A 506 -9.61 2.31 -12.96
CA ILE A 506 -9.67 2.75 -11.56
C ILE A 506 -10.83 3.71 -11.43
N ILE A 507 -11.82 3.34 -10.63
CA ILE A 507 -13.03 4.12 -10.41
C ILE A 507 -12.96 4.77 -9.03
N LEU A 508 -13.00 6.11 -9.00
CA LEU A 508 -12.98 6.89 -7.78
C LEU A 508 -14.41 7.09 -7.29
N MET A 509 -14.77 6.41 -6.21
CA MET A 509 -16.11 6.49 -5.62
C MET A 509 -16.28 7.76 -4.79
N PRO A 510 -17.46 8.42 -4.85
CA PRO A 510 -17.75 9.67 -4.14
C PRO A 510 -17.98 9.42 -2.63
N ASN A 511 -16.96 8.94 -1.94
CA ASN A 511 -17.02 8.67 -0.51
C ASN A 511 -15.64 8.80 0.14
N TYR A 512 -15.61 8.77 1.47
CA TYR A 512 -14.42 8.64 2.28
C TYR A 512 -14.19 7.17 2.66
N GLY A 513 -12.96 6.69 2.56
CA GLY A 513 -12.64 5.30 2.89
C GLY A 513 -11.15 5.03 3.03
N SER A 514 -10.82 3.84 3.53
CA SER A 514 -9.46 3.40 3.82
C SER A 514 -9.01 2.20 2.97
N ARG A 515 -9.85 1.71 2.08
CA ARG A 515 -9.58 0.51 1.29
C ARG A 515 -9.93 0.71 -0.18
N GLY A 516 -9.26 -0.06 -1.03
CA GLY A 516 -9.65 -0.28 -2.40
C GLY A 516 -10.08 -1.72 -2.60
N VAL A 517 -10.87 -1.99 -3.61
CA VAL A 517 -11.38 -3.33 -3.96
C VAL A 517 -11.22 -3.55 -5.45
N MET A 518 -10.83 -4.76 -5.83
CA MET A 518 -11.07 -5.20 -7.19
C MET A 518 -12.53 -5.60 -7.32
N TRP A 519 -13.30 -4.75 -8.00
CA TRP A 519 -14.75 -4.92 -8.10
C TRP A 519 -15.14 -5.92 -9.18
N GLN A 520 -14.55 -5.77 -10.38
CA GLN A 520 -14.79 -6.70 -11.47
C GLN A 520 -13.60 -7.61 -11.66
N GLU A 521 -13.86 -8.89 -11.64
CA GLU A 521 -12.85 -9.92 -11.91
C GLU A 521 -12.57 -10.03 -13.41
N ILE A 522 -11.37 -10.45 -13.74
CA ILE A 522 -11.00 -10.76 -15.12
C ILE A 522 -11.69 -12.06 -15.53
N GLU A 523 -12.39 -12.04 -16.61
CA GLU A 523 -12.90 -13.26 -17.20
C GLU A 523 -11.79 -14.04 -17.90
N GLY A 524 -11.80 -15.37 -17.75
CA GLY A 524 -10.81 -16.32 -18.19
C GLY A 524 -10.17 -16.11 -19.58
N ARG A 525 -9.53 -17.14 -20.13
CA ARG A 525 -8.65 -17.08 -21.31
C ARG A 525 -9.21 -16.45 -22.60
N LYS A 526 -10.52 -16.28 -22.70
CA LYS A 526 -11.18 -15.83 -23.93
C LYS A 526 -11.70 -14.38 -23.87
N ARG A 527 -11.69 -13.71 -22.73
CA ARG A 527 -12.23 -12.36 -22.60
C ARG A 527 -11.15 -11.35 -22.24
N THR A 528 -11.19 -10.23 -22.94
CA THR A 528 -10.24 -9.12 -22.82
C THR A 528 -10.78 -7.99 -21.95
N THR A 529 -11.89 -8.22 -21.25
CA THR A 529 -12.50 -7.19 -20.40
C THR A 529 -11.59 -6.82 -19.25
N PRO A 530 -11.19 -5.55 -19.14
CA PRO A 530 -10.34 -5.10 -18.05
C PRO A 530 -11.06 -5.23 -16.71
N ALA A 531 -10.33 -5.53 -15.65
CA ALA A 531 -10.87 -5.46 -14.30
C ALA A 531 -11.18 -4.02 -13.91
N HIS A 532 -12.11 -3.85 -12.97
CA HIS A 532 -12.41 -2.57 -12.35
C HIS A 532 -11.89 -2.54 -10.92
N LEU A 533 -10.96 -1.63 -10.67
CA LEU A 533 -10.43 -1.35 -9.35
C LEU A 533 -11.18 -0.12 -8.81
N VAL A 534 -11.75 -0.25 -7.63
CA VAL A 534 -12.58 0.80 -7.02
C VAL A 534 -11.92 1.31 -5.75
N ILE A 535 -11.79 2.60 -5.62
CA ILE A 535 -11.21 3.25 -4.44
C ILE A 535 -12.03 4.50 -4.09
N SER A 536 -12.05 4.85 -2.80
CA SER A 536 -12.68 6.11 -2.36
C SER A 536 -11.90 7.31 -2.88
N ILE A 537 -12.59 8.32 -3.41
CA ILE A 537 -11.96 9.56 -3.88
C ILE A 537 -11.28 10.33 -2.74
N LEU A 538 -11.81 10.18 -1.52
CA LEU A 538 -11.20 10.66 -0.28
C LEU A 538 -10.66 9.45 0.48
N HIS A 539 -9.36 9.23 0.39
CA HIS A 539 -8.69 8.03 0.90
C HIS A 539 -7.82 8.33 2.11
N SER A 540 -8.07 7.61 3.22
CA SER A 540 -7.41 7.87 4.51
C SER A 540 -6.06 7.19 4.70
N GLU A 541 -5.78 6.14 3.92
CA GLU A 541 -4.56 5.35 4.01
C GLU A 541 -3.51 5.78 2.97
N ASP A 542 -2.37 5.14 2.98
CA ASP A 542 -1.37 5.31 1.93
C ASP A 542 -1.91 4.79 0.58
N LEU A 543 -2.03 5.70 -0.40
CA LEU A 543 -2.59 5.40 -1.72
C LEU A 543 -1.75 4.34 -2.45
N PHE A 544 -0.43 4.47 -2.40
CA PHE A 544 0.48 3.53 -3.07
C PHE A 544 0.32 2.11 -2.53
N SER A 545 0.31 1.94 -1.20
CA SER A 545 0.05 0.63 -0.57
C SER A 545 -1.31 0.05 -0.96
N THR A 546 -2.34 0.89 -1.00
CA THR A 546 -3.69 0.45 -1.38
C THR A 546 -3.73 -0.02 -2.83
N LEU A 547 -3.14 0.74 -3.75
CA LEU A 547 -3.06 0.36 -5.16
C LEU A 547 -2.23 -0.92 -5.37
N ILE A 548 -1.10 -1.07 -4.68
CA ILE A 548 -0.31 -2.32 -4.72
C ILE A 548 -1.17 -3.52 -4.32
N ARG A 549 -1.93 -3.42 -3.22
CA ARG A 549 -2.79 -4.52 -2.77
C ARG A 549 -3.90 -4.85 -3.76
N MET A 550 -4.48 -3.85 -4.40
CA MET A 550 -5.46 -4.02 -5.46
C MET A 550 -4.84 -4.69 -6.70
N CYS A 551 -3.66 -4.24 -7.12
CA CYS A 551 -2.90 -4.87 -8.20
C CYS A 551 -2.50 -6.31 -7.88
N ALA A 552 -2.17 -6.60 -6.62
CA ALA A 552 -1.92 -7.97 -6.17
C ALA A 552 -3.18 -8.86 -6.29
N GLN A 553 -4.34 -8.35 -5.87
CA GLN A 553 -5.61 -9.07 -6.04
C GLN A 553 -5.91 -9.32 -7.52
N PHE A 554 -5.72 -8.30 -8.35
CA PHE A 554 -5.85 -8.42 -9.80
C PHE A 554 -4.94 -9.53 -10.36
N ARG A 555 -3.66 -9.51 -10.01
CA ARG A 555 -2.67 -10.50 -10.47
C ARG A 555 -3.01 -11.92 -10.01
N TRP A 556 -3.44 -12.06 -8.77
CA TRP A 556 -3.86 -13.34 -8.19
C TRP A 556 -5.09 -13.91 -8.91
N GLU A 557 -6.15 -13.11 -9.06
CA GLU A 557 -7.39 -13.57 -9.70
C GLU A 557 -7.19 -13.81 -11.19
N MET A 558 -6.39 -13.00 -11.88
CA MET A 558 -6.02 -13.26 -13.27
C MET A 558 -5.36 -14.63 -13.45
N CYS A 559 -4.35 -14.94 -12.64
CA CYS A 559 -3.69 -16.23 -12.68
C CYS A 559 -4.67 -17.37 -12.35
N LYS A 560 -5.46 -17.21 -11.31
CA LYS A 560 -6.48 -18.19 -10.88
C LYS A 560 -7.51 -18.45 -11.99
N ARG A 561 -8.02 -17.42 -12.66
CA ARG A 561 -9.00 -17.55 -13.75
C ARG A 561 -8.39 -18.21 -15.00
N ILE A 562 -7.15 -17.90 -15.33
CA ILE A 562 -6.43 -18.53 -16.44
C ILE A 562 -6.20 -20.02 -16.19
N GLN A 563 -5.81 -20.38 -14.97
CA GLN A 563 -5.56 -21.79 -14.58
C GLN A 563 -6.86 -22.56 -14.33
N GLY A 564 -7.97 -21.88 -14.04
CA GLY A 564 -9.25 -22.50 -13.75
C GLY A 564 -9.18 -23.50 -12.59
N VAL A 565 -9.61 -24.73 -12.80
CA VAL A 565 -9.61 -25.79 -11.79
C VAL A 565 -8.20 -26.20 -11.32
N HIS A 566 -7.17 -25.93 -12.13
CA HIS A 566 -5.77 -26.27 -11.85
C HIS A 566 -5.00 -25.16 -11.09
N TYR A 567 -5.66 -24.06 -10.68
CA TYR A 567 -5.02 -22.91 -10.04
C TYR A 567 -4.18 -23.26 -8.80
N SER A 568 -4.46 -24.37 -8.14
CA SER A 568 -3.74 -24.88 -6.96
C SER A 568 -2.97 -26.18 -7.22
N ASP A 569 -2.91 -26.66 -8.46
CA ASP A 569 -2.24 -27.90 -8.82
C ASP A 569 -0.76 -27.64 -9.08
N ILE A 570 0.11 -28.14 -8.20
CA ILE A 570 1.57 -27.95 -8.31
C ILE A 570 2.17 -28.68 -9.53
N THR A 571 1.44 -29.62 -10.15
CA THR A 571 1.89 -30.30 -11.36
C THR A 571 1.78 -29.40 -12.59
N ASP A 572 0.95 -28.34 -12.52
CA ASP A 572 0.87 -27.26 -13.52
C ASP A 572 1.41 -25.95 -12.88
N PRO A 573 2.75 -25.72 -12.93
CA PRO A 573 3.38 -24.62 -12.19
C PRO A 573 2.88 -23.25 -12.64
N SER A 574 2.32 -22.52 -11.70
CA SER A 574 1.84 -21.14 -11.87
C SER A 574 2.06 -20.33 -10.58
N LEU A 575 1.89 -19.02 -10.64
CA LEU A 575 1.94 -18.17 -9.45
C LEU A 575 1.05 -18.70 -8.33
N THR A 576 -0.22 -18.98 -8.65
CA THR A 576 -1.19 -19.42 -7.66
C THR A 576 -0.90 -20.85 -7.16
N SER A 577 -0.52 -21.79 -8.04
CA SER A 577 -0.28 -23.16 -7.62
C SER A 577 0.95 -23.30 -6.72
N GLU A 578 2.06 -22.63 -7.07
CA GLU A 578 3.26 -22.65 -6.24
C GLU A 578 3.05 -21.91 -4.90
N TYR A 579 2.33 -20.80 -4.93
CA TYR A 579 2.04 -20.03 -3.72
C TYR A 579 1.09 -20.77 -2.77
N VAL A 580 0.03 -21.40 -3.31
CA VAL A 580 -0.88 -22.26 -2.54
C VAL A 580 -0.11 -23.44 -1.94
N ASN A 581 0.73 -24.11 -2.72
CA ASN A 581 1.56 -25.21 -2.22
C ASN A 581 2.50 -24.77 -1.10
N TYR A 582 3.16 -23.61 -1.25
CA TYR A 582 3.99 -23.03 -0.21
C TYR A 582 3.20 -22.79 1.09
N LEU A 583 2.05 -22.13 1.03
CA LEU A 583 1.25 -21.81 2.20
C LEU A 583 0.56 -23.04 2.82
N GLN A 584 0.19 -24.02 2.01
CA GLN A 584 -0.43 -25.26 2.50
C GLN A 584 0.57 -26.15 3.24
N PHE A 585 1.79 -26.23 2.72
CA PHE A 585 2.81 -27.17 3.23
C PHE A 585 3.98 -26.49 3.97
N TYR A 586 3.85 -25.20 4.37
CA TYR A 586 4.93 -24.43 5.02
C TYR A 586 5.54 -25.16 6.24
N LYS A 587 4.72 -25.91 7.01
CA LYS A 587 5.21 -26.66 8.19
C LYS A 587 6.22 -27.74 7.82
N LYS A 588 6.06 -28.37 6.66
CA LYS A 588 6.94 -29.44 6.15
C LYS A 588 8.13 -28.91 5.35
N ASN A 589 8.12 -27.63 5.00
CA ASN A 589 9.17 -27.03 4.18
C ASN A 589 10.47 -26.91 4.97
N SER A 590 11.53 -27.59 4.53
CA SER A 590 12.85 -27.58 5.15
C SER A 590 13.63 -26.28 4.94
N SER A 591 13.26 -25.49 3.93
CA SER A 591 13.88 -24.18 3.66
C SER A 591 13.41 -23.08 4.62
N LEU A 592 12.39 -23.34 5.45
CA LEU A 592 11.86 -22.39 6.41
C LEU A 592 12.32 -22.75 7.82
N SER A 593 12.95 -21.80 8.51
CA SER A 593 13.26 -21.91 9.93
C SER A 593 11.98 -21.96 10.79
N ALA A 594 12.12 -22.35 12.05
CA ALA A 594 10.99 -22.39 12.98
C ALA A 594 10.29 -21.01 13.12
N ASP A 595 11.07 -19.93 13.20
CA ASP A 595 10.57 -18.57 13.29
C ASP A 595 9.81 -18.15 12.01
N MET A 596 10.36 -18.51 10.85
CA MET A 596 9.69 -18.23 9.57
C MET A 596 8.37 -19.00 9.46
N LYS A 597 8.30 -20.25 9.93
CA LYS A 597 7.04 -21.02 9.99
C LYS A 597 6.00 -20.37 10.88
N GLU A 598 6.41 -19.82 12.03
CA GLU A 598 5.49 -19.10 12.93
C GLU A 598 5.05 -17.76 12.32
N LYS A 599 5.92 -17.04 11.61
CA LYS A 599 5.54 -15.84 10.85
C LYS A 599 4.51 -16.15 9.76
N VAL A 600 4.70 -17.24 8.99
CA VAL A 600 3.71 -17.68 7.98
C VAL A 600 2.38 -18.03 8.62
N LYS A 601 2.39 -18.76 9.75
CA LYS A 601 1.17 -19.07 10.49
C LYS A 601 0.45 -17.82 11.00
N SER A 602 1.19 -16.85 11.52
CA SER A 602 0.65 -15.57 11.99
C SER A 602 0.08 -14.74 10.82
N SER A 603 0.75 -14.74 9.66
CA SER A 603 0.26 -14.11 8.45
C SER A 603 -1.03 -14.74 7.95
N LEU A 604 -1.10 -16.07 7.89
CA LEU A 604 -2.34 -16.79 7.55
C LEU A 604 -3.48 -16.42 8.50
N LYS A 605 -3.24 -16.42 9.81
CA LYS A 605 -4.27 -16.04 10.80
C LYS A 605 -4.74 -14.61 10.62
N ARG A 606 -3.81 -13.66 10.39
CA ARG A 606 -4.13 -12.24 10.18
C ARG A 606 -4.96 -12.02 8.92
N ASN A 607 -4.74 -12.83 7.89
CA ASN A 607 -5.42 -12.77 6.61
C ASN A 607 -6.60 -13.75 6.49
N ASN A 608 -7.21 -14.16 7.61
CA ASN A 608 -8.37 -15.07 7.66
C ASN A 608 -8.15 -16.38 6.88
N ASN A 609 -6.92 -16.90 6.83
CA ASN A 609 -6.49 -18.06 6.07
C ASN A 609 -6.72 -17.95 4.55
N SER A 610 -6.90 -16.73 4.02
CA SER A 610 -6.97 -16.47 2.58
C SER A 610 -5.57 -16.42 1.99
N TYR A 611 -5.25 -17.35 1.10
CA TYR A 611 -3.95 -17.39 0.40
C TYR A 611 -3.73 -16.16 -0.47
N GLY A 612 -4.78 -15.68 -1.16
CA GLY A 612 -4.71 -14.46 -1.96
C GLY A 612 -4.41 -13.21 -1.13
N ASN A 613 -4.96 -13.09 0.08
CA ASN A 613 -4.68 -11.96 0.96
C ASN A 613 -3.25 -12.04 1.55
N VAL A 614 -2.74 -13.25 1.83
CA VAL A 614 -1.33 -13.42 2.23
C VAL A 614 -0.42 -13.03 1.07
N PHE A 615 -0.73 -13.48 -0.15
CA PHE A 615 -0.01 -13.07 -1.35
C PHE A 615 -0.02 -11.54 -1.50
N ALA A 616 -1.16 -10.87 -1.38
CA ALA A 616 -1.25 -9.42 -1.50
C ALA A 616 -0.38 -8.68 -0.47
N SER A 617 -0.34 -9.17 0.77
CA SER A 617 0.51 -8.60 1.82
C SER A 617 2.01 -8.82 1.55
N GLU A 618 2.40 -9.99 1.05
CA GLU A 618 3.81 -10.28 0.71
C GLU A 618 4.22 -9.59 -0.61
N TYR A 619 3.30 -9.42 -1.55
CA TYR A 619 3.53 -8.66 -2.77
C TYR A 619 3.76 -7.16 -2.48
N GLU A 620 3.05 -6.60 -1.50
CA GLU A 620 3.32 -5.24 -1.03
C GLU A 620 4.75 -5.10 -0.50
N LEU A 621 5.19 -6.02 0.36
CA LEU A 621 6.57 -6.04 0.85
C LEU A 621 7.58 -6.25 -0.29
N PHE A 622 7.23 -7.06 -1.27
CA PHE A 622 8.06 -7.29 -2.44
C PHE A 622 8.29 -6.01 -3.24
N LEU A 623 7.22 -5.28 -3.55
CA LEU A 623 7.34 -4.04 -4.32
C LEU A 623 7.95 -2.89 -3.53
N LYS A 624 7.64 -2.74 -2.23
CA LYS A 624 8.12 -1.61 -1.41
C LYS A 624 9.52 -1.80 -0.87
N CYS A 625 9.91 -3.03 -0.55
CA CYS A 625 11.17 -3.29 0.15
C CYS A 625 12.19 -4.05 -0.71
N GLU A 626 11.75 -5.16 -1.33
CA GLU A 626 12.70 -6.00 -2.08
C GLU A 626 13.19 -5.32 -3.37
N SER A 627 12.40 -4.41 -3.95
CA SER A 627 12.82 -3.56 -5.08
C SER A 627 14.02 -2.66 -4.74
N GLU A 628 14.17 -2.30 -3.47
CA GLU A 628 15.28 -1.49 -2.95
C GLU A 628 16.43 -2.34 -2.40
N GLY A 629 16.34 -3.68 -2.52
CA GLY A 629 17.34 -4.59 -2.00
C GLY A 629 17.23 -4.85 -0.50
N LEU A 630 16.10 -4.49 0.13
CA LEU A 630 15.80 -4.73 1.53
C LEU A 630 15.02 -6.04 1.68
N PRO A 631 15.65 -7.15 2.10
CA PRO A 631 15.00 -8.46 2.13
C PRO A 631 14.05 -8.56 3.34
N ARG A 632 12.75 -8.52 3.08
CA ARG A 632 11.68 -8.67 4.07
C ARG A 632 10.94 -10.00 3.96
N LEU A 633 10.98 -10.62 2.79
CA LEU A 633 10.32 -11.89 2.53
C LEU A 633 11.18 -13.08 2.96
N ASN A 634 10.54 -14.19 3.29
CA ASN A 634 11.27 -15.44 3.42
C ASN A 634 11.74 -15.94 2.04
N LYS A 635 12.73 -16.83 2.05
CA LYS A 635 13.36 -17.34 0.83
C LYS A 635 12.36 -17.92 -0.17
N VAL A 636 11.38 -18.67 0.31
CA VAL A 636 10.42 -19.39 -0.56
C VAL A 636 9.49 -18.42 -1.26
N SER A 637 8.86 -17.49 -0.52
CA SER A 637 7.98 -16.50 -1.14
C SER A 637 8.74 -15.56 -2.07
N ARG A 638 9.97 -15.16 -1.70
CA ARG A 638 10.84 -14.37 -2.57
C ARG A 638 11.14 -15.09 -3.90
N GLU A 639 11.50 -16.36 -3.86
CA GLU A 639 11.77 -17.14 -5.07
C GLU A 639 10.54 -17.23 -5.99
N ILE A 640 9.35 -17.43 -5.43
CA ILE A 640 8.10 -17.47 -6.19
C ILE A 640 7.80 -16.08 -6.79
N LEU A 641 7.91 -15.01 -5.99
CA LEU A 641 7.63 -13.66 -6.47
C LEU A 641 8.63 -13.23 -7.57
N PHE A 642 9.91 -13.49 -7.42
CA PHE A 642 10.90 -13.23 -8.48
C PHE A 642 10.64 -14.02 -9.76
N LYS A 643 10.09 -15.22 -9.64
CA LYS A 643 9.76 -16.05 -10.80
C LYS A 643 8.59 -15.49 -11.61
N TYR A 644 7.54 -15.01 -10.94
CA TYR A 644 6.28 -14.65 -11.58
C TYR A 644 5.98 -13.14 -11.60
N CYS A 645 6.56 -12.37 -10.69
CA CYS A 645 6.33 -10.94 -10.49
C CYS A 645 7.64 -10.16 -10.62
N THR A 646 8.41 -10.44 -11.66
CA THR A 646 9.77 -9.93 -11.81
C THR A 646 9.79 -8.42 -12.01
N PHE A 647 10.71 -7.76 -11.34
CA PHE A 647 10.96 -6.33 -11.50
C PHE A 647 11.33 -5.94 -12.93
N SER A 648 11.05 -4.70 -13.32
CA SER A 648 11.53 -4.14 -14.59
C SER A 648 13.07 -4.11 -14.66
N GLN A 649 13.61 -3.95 -15.85
CA GLN A 649 15.06 -4.01 -16.09
C GLN A 649 15.84 -3.07 -15.17
N LYS A 650 15.40 -1.83 -15.03
CA LYS A 650 16.03 -0.82 -14.15
C LYS A 650 16.25 -1.33 -12.72
N TYR A 651 15.26 -1.97 -12.13
CA TYR A 651 15.35 -2.50 -10.78
C TYR A 651 16.16 -3.79 -10.72
N ARG A 652 16.06 -4.66 -11.74
CA ARG A 652 16.90 -5.86 -11.82
C ARG A 652 18.38 -5.52 -11.89
N ASP A 653 18.76 -4.54 -12.70
CA ASP A 653 20.15 -4.10 -12.83
C ASP A 653 20.71 -3.59 -11.50
N ASN A 654 19.93 -2.82 -10.75
CA ASN A 654 20.30 -2.35 -9.41
C ASN A 654 20.46 -3.51 -8.41
N LEU A 655 19.55 -4.48 -8.46
CA LEU A 655 19.55 -5.63 -7.56
C LEU A 655 20.63 -6.67 -7.90
N MET A 656 21.16 -6.69 -9.14
CA MET A 656 22.24 -7.60 -9.55
C MET A 656 23.51 -7.46 -8.72
N ILE A 657 23.74 -6.31 -8.09
CA ILE A 657 24.88 -6.05 -7.20
C ILE A 657 24.74 -6.85 -5.89
N ASN A 658 23.52 -7.15 -5.48
CA ASN A 658 23.24 -7.83 -4.22
C ASN A 658 23.29 -9.37 -4.38
N PRO A 659 24.17 -10.08 -3.64
CA PRO A 659 24.34 -11.52 -3.76
C PRO A 659 23.06 -12.36 -3.50
N GLN A 660 22.10 -11.83 -2.76
CA GLN A 660 20.85 -12.54 -2.49
C GLN A 660 19.91 -12.57 -3.70
N TYR A 661 19.91 -11.50 -4.49
CA TYR A 661 19.01 -11.36 -5.65
C TYR A 661 19.65 -11.83 -6.95
N LYS A 662 20.96 -11.71 -7.04
CA LYS A 662 21.72 -12.08 -8.25
C LYS A 662 21.33 -13.46 -8.82
N PRO A 663 21.30 -14.57 -8.06
CA PRO A 663 20.95 -15.88 -8.61
C PRO A 663 19.49 -15.96 -9.12
N LEU A 664 18.58 -15.17 -8.52
CA LEU A 664 17.18 -15.15 -8.92
C LEU A 664 17.03 -14.41 -10.25
N ILE A 665 17.72 -13.27 -10.38
CA ILE A 665 17.73 -12.45 -11.58
C ILE A 665 18.42 -13.19 -12.74
N GLU A 666 19.56 -13.83 -12.49
CA GLU A 666 20.26 -14.65 -13.51
C GLU A 666 19.36 -15.78 -14.03
N ARG A 667 18.65 -16.47 -13.15
CA ARG A 667 17.68 -17.50 -13.53
C ARG A 667 16.57 -16.95 -14.42
N TRP A 668 16.05 -15.79 -14.07
CA TRP A 668 15.04 -15.12 -14.87
C TRP A 668 15.59 -14.74 -16.26
N HIS A 669 16.79 -14.17 -16.32
CA HIS A 669 17.44 -13.81 -17.60
C HIS A 669 17.63 -15.03 -18.50
N ILE A 670 18.07 -16.15 -17.96
CA ILE A 670 18.21 -17.40 -18.72
C ILE A 670 16.86 -17.79 -19.35
N GLY A 671 15.79 -17.81 -18.55
CA GLY A 671 14.46 -18.15 -19.04
C GLY A 671 13.94 -17.17 -20.10
N ARG A 672 14.17 -15.85 -19.90
CA ARG A 672 13.83 -14.82 -20.89
C ARG A 672 14.61 -15.01 -22.19
N ASP A 673 15.91 -15.22 -22.13
CA ASP A 673 16.78 -15.36 -23.30
C ASP A 673 16.42 -16.61 -24.12
N ASP A 674 16.05 -17.71 -23.47
CA ASP A 674 15.58 -18.91 -24.16
C ASP A 674 14.23 -18.66 -24.88
N ARG A 675 13.34 -17.90 -24.27
CA ARG A 675 12.07 -17.48 -24.89
C ARG A 675 12.33 -16.53 -26.07
N ALA A 676 13.23 -15.56 -25.91
CA ALA A 676 13.59 -14.59 -26.94
C ALA A 676 14.19 -15.32 -28.18
N ARG A 677 15.06 -16.30 -27.96
CA ARG A 677 15.59 -17.13 -29.05
C ARG A 677 14.50 -17.93 -29.79
N THR A 678 13.57 -18.49 -29.03
CA THR A 678 12.42 -19.21 -29.60
C THR A 678 11.55 -18.28 -30.43
N LEU A 679 11.28 -17.08 -29.94
CA LEU A 679 10.51 -16.02 -30.61
C LEU A 679 11.23 -15.60 -31.91
N GLU A 680 12.54 -15.40 -31.87
CA GLU A 680 13.32 -15.02 -33.04
C GLU A 680 13.23 -16.07 -34.15
N LEU A 681 13.40 -17.36 -33.81
CA LEU A 681 13.27 -18.48 -34.78
C LEU A 681 11.85 -18.53 -35.36
N PHE A 682 10.85 -18.29 -34.54
CA PHE A 682 9.46 -18.24 -34.93
C PHE A 682 9.18 -17.05 -35.86
N SER A 683 9.64 -15.85 -35.51
CA SER A 683 9.51 -14.65 -36.33
C SER A 683 10.15 -14.81 -37.73
N ARG A 684 11.36 -15.38 -37.79
CA ARG A 684 12.02 -15.68 -39.06
C ARG A 684 11.19 -16.62 -39.93
N LYS A 685 10.59 -17.65 -39.33
CA LYS A 685 9.75 -18.61 -40.06
C LYS A 685 8.49 -17.94 -40.62
N ILE A 686 7.84 -17.07 -39.85
CA ILE A 686 6.67 -16.32 -40.29
C ILE A 686 7.03 -15.35 -41.40
N LEU A 687 8.07 -14.52 -41.22
CA LEU A 687 8.49 -13.53 -42.23
C LEU A 687 8.83 -14.15 -43.57
N THR A 688 9.36 -15.36 -43.55
CA THR A 688 9.66 -16.11 -44.80
C THR A 688 8.40 -16.49 -45.60
N GLN A 689 7.25 -16.63 -44.92
CA GLN A 689 5.99 -17.05 -45.54
C GLN A 689 4.98 -15.95 -45.77
N THR A 690 4.87 -15.01 -44.80
CA THR A 690 3.80 -13.96 -44.78
C THR A 690 4.29 -12.55 -45.08
N LYS A 691 5.61 -12.28 -45.01
CA LYS A 691 6.30 -11.00 -45.16
C LYS A 691 5.98 -9.96 -44.05
N GLU A 692 5.02 -10.23 -43.14
CA GLU A 692 4.64 -9.38 -42.03
C GLU A 692 4.60 -10.19 -40.76
N LEU A 693 4.95 -9.57 -39.63
CA LEU A 693 4.81 -10.18 -38.30
C LEU A 693 3.40 -9.92 -37.77
N PRO A 694 2.69 -10.98 -37.34
CA PRO A 694 1.43 -10.84 -36.62
C PRO A 694 1.60 -10.00 -35.34
N GLU A 695 0.49 -9.35 -34.93
CA GLU A 695 0.45 -8.52 -33.74
C GLU A 695 0.87 -9.27 -32.46
N GLU A 696 0.45 -10.52 -32.32
CA GLU A 696 0.78 -11.36 -31.18
C GLU A 696 2.29 -11.61 -31.02
N VAL A 697 3.01 -11.68 -32.14
CA VAL A 697 4.47 -11.85 -32.16
C VAL A 697 5.17 -10.56 -31.76
N GLN A 698 4.60 -9.41 -32.17
CA GLN A 698 5.10 -8.08 -31.78
C GLN A 698 4.88 -7.84 -30.29
N LEU A 699 3.68 -8.15 -29.77
CA LEU A 699 3.35 -8.05 -28.34
C LEU A 699 4.30 -8.89 -27.48
N GLU A 700 4.59 -10.12 -27.88
CA GLU A 700 5.55 -10.96 -27.14
C GLU A 700 6.98 -10.40 -27.21
N ALA A 701 7.39 -9.83 -28.33
CA ALA A 701 8.70 -9.18 -28.45
C ALA A 701 8.80 -7.95 -27.52
N GLU A 702 7.75 -7.13 -27.45
CA GLU A 702 7.69 -5.99 -26.54
C GLU A 702 7.75 -6.42 -25.08
N TYR A 703 7.00 -7.46 -24.72
CA TYR A 703 7.02 -8.03 -23.37
C TYR A 703 8.42 -8.51 -22.95
N LEU A 704 9.12 -9.21 -23.84
CA LEU A 704 10.46 -9.76 -23.55
C LEU A 704 11.56 -8.69 -23.50
N ASN A 705 11.32 -7.52 -24.10
CA ASN A 705 12.26 -6.39 -24.07
C ASN A 705 12.11 -5.47 -22.85
N ARG A 706 11.10 -5.68 -22.05
CA ARG A 706 10.88 -4.95 -20.78
C ARG A 706 11.66 -5.57 -19.62
#